data_a0861b1b5118b628eb68e630a81593ba
#
_entry.id   a0861b1b5118b628eb68e630a81593ba
#
_cell.length_a   1.000
_cell.length_b   1.000
_cell.length_c   1.000
_cell.angle_alpha   90.00
_cell.angle_beta   90.00
_cell.angle_gamma   90.00
#
_symmetry.space_group_name_H-M   'P 1'
#
loop_
_entity.id
_entity.type
_entity.pdbx_description
1 polymer ?
#
loop_
_entity_poly.entity_id
_entity_poly.type
_entity_poly.pdbx_seq_one_letter_code
_entity_poly.pdbx_strand_id
1 'polypeptide(L)'
;MHSIYKILGIKNKDRFADGIKTGMLRLFRAFLSLVLIPYSLFSCRHDDVIYPTIGTHVTDEVREGGLYILCEGNMGSNKARLDYINLHSGEYYSNWYGAQNPKQMKELGDVGNDIQQYGGKLYAVINCSHKVEVMDPKARHIAQVDIPNCRYMAFHGSKMYVSAYVGSIADPKMLGSVYEVDTATLQITREVKVGHQPDELCIIGDRLYVANSGGYLTNRYDSTLSVIDLSSFTEIEQIPVGLNPTRVRADEQKHLWVCCQGNYSSRAPQVVILDHERVLKRIAVSCSNISLYGNTAYVLDGENKAVHRISTIDYTPVSSPMNLSAYEHPYGILACSDALYITDAKNYVSSGVLHCYDYDGREHWTAKTGDIPGHLCRVVGAYDLYPDPSGGDTTYHSPYIAKVYEYLPAMGQFVNELPKYEEGDDAASMCRKCEQSIANNAGGMISLGGWGGYITFGFDHPVENREGLDIQILGNAFYMSGSTEYGSSEPGIVLVSRDENGNGLPDDKWFELKGSLYDDPKTQHSVVRTYTREGDTLQNPFHKHPYYPQWILENEYTVTGALLPPQTKVISGQNVQRILEYGYVDNKPNTDKEGTSFDFSWAVDAAGQAVNLPSVDFIRVYNAADEILPQTGELSTEVSGAIDLHVE
;
A
#
# COMPACT_ATOMS: atom_id res chain seq x y z
N MET A 1 -67.47 10.57 41.64
CA MET A 1 -67.30 11.61 40.62
C MET A 1 -68.42 12.68 40.62
N HIS A 2 -69.67 12.35 40.99
CA HIS A 2 -70.77 13.32 41.02
C HIS A 2 -70.62 14.45 42.06
N SER A 3 -69.97 14.22 43.18
CA SER A 3 -69.76 15.20 44.25
C SER A 3 -68.67 16.26 43.95
N ILE A 4 -67.70 15.97 43.09
CA ILE A 4 -66.57 16.88 42.77
C ILE A 4 -67.02 18.05 41.84
N TYR A 5 -67.95 17.77 40.94
CA TYR A 5 -68.46 18.79 39.99
C TYR A 5 -69.28 19.87 40.66
N LYS A 6 -69.94 19.57 41.81
CA LYS A 6 -70.77 20.52 42.59
C LYS A 6 -69.93 21.52 43.40
N ILE A 7 -68.66 21.11 43.73
CA ILE A 7 -67.76 21.98 44.50
C ILE A 7 -67.04 22.99 43.61
N LEU A 8 -66.85 22.66 42.31
CA LEU A 8 -66.06 23.47 41.35
C LEU A 8 -66.93 24.40 40.48
N GLY A 9 -68.30 24.45 40.68
CA GLY A 9 -69.18 25.38 39.98
C GLY A 9 -69.25 25.24 38.48
N ILE A 10 -68.88 24.08 37.89
CA ILE A 10 -68.77 23.86 36.44
C ILE A 10 -70.15 23.58 35.83
N LYS A 11 -70.70 24.55 35.14
CA LYS A 11 -72.07 24.52 34.50
C LYS A 11 -72.14 23.75 33.17
N ASN A 12 -70.99 23.31 32.59
CA ASN A 12 -71.00 22.61 31.31
C ASN A 12 -69.97 21.48 31.30
N LYS A 13 -70.42 20.24 31.53
CA LYS A 13 -69.60 19.04 31.67
C LYS A 13 -68.81 18.68 30.37
N ASP A 14 -69.42 18.94 29.23
CA ASP A 14 -68.86 18.51 27.94
C ASP A 14 -67.67 19.38 27.55
N ARG A 15 -67.71 20.68 27.80
CA ARG A 15 -66.58 21.59 27.51
C ARG A 15 -65.39 21.37 28.41
N PHE A 16 -65.56 20.89 29.63
CA PHE A 16 -64.51 20.60 30.57
C PHE A 16 -63.79 19.27 30.19
N ALA A 17 -64.55 18.25 29.80
CA ALA A 17 -64.03 16.98 29.32
C ALA A 17 -63.24 17.14 28.00
N ASP A 18 -63.70 17.98 27.06
CA ASP A 18 -63.00 18.29 25.81
C ASP A 18 -61.74 19.15 26.04
N GLY A 19 -61.77 20.06 27.00
CA GLY A 19 -60.57 20.82 27.40
C GLY A 19 -59.48 19.92 28.00
N ILE A 20 -59.87 18.95 28.83
CA ILE A 20 -58.90 17.96 29.39
C ILE A 20 -58.35 17.01 28.31
N LYS A 21 -59.22 16.52 27.41
CA LYS A 21 -58.76 15.70 26.26
C LYS A 21 -57.82 16.48 25.34
N THR A 22 -58.10 17.74 25.04
CA THR A 22 -57.26 18.58 24.20
C THR A 22 -55.94 18.93 24.91
N GLY A 23 -55.96 19.17 26.21
CA GLY A 23 -54.77 19.38 27.03
C GLY A 23 -53.89 18.13 27.13
N MET A 24 -54.49 16.96 27.38
CA MET A 24 -53.77 15.67 27.40
C MET A 24 -53.21 15.34 26.02
N LEU A 25 -53.92 15.61 24.93
CA LEU A 25 -53.43 15.38 23.58
C LEU A 25 -52.24 16.31 23.22
N ARG A 26 -52.28 17.57 23.70
CA ARG A 26 -51.15 18.50 23.55
C ARG A 26 -49.93 18.08 24.39
N LEU A 27 -50.14 17.65 25.63
CA LEU A 27 -49.08 17.08 26.50
C LEU A 27 -48.50 15.81 25.92
N PHE A 28 -49.33 14.92 25.38
CA PHE A 28 -48.90 13.69 24.74
C PHE A 28 -48.11 13.96 23.45
N ARG A 29 -48.54 14.93 22.63
CA ARG A 29 -47.78 15.38 21.45
C ARG A 29 -46.48 16.06 21.85
N ALA A 30 -46.45 16.89 22.88
CA ALA A 30 -45.22 17.49 23.40
C ALA A 30 -44.26 16.44 23.98
N PHE A 31 -44.79 15.45 24.71
CA PHE A 31 -44.00 14.34 25.24
C PHE A 31 -43.49 13.46 24.11
N LEU A 32 -44.29 13.13 23.10
CA LEU A 32 -43.87 12.39 21.92
C LEU A 32 -42.78 13.14 21.13
N SER A 33 -42.91 14.45 20.99
CA SER A 33 -41.90 15.31 20.35
C SER A 33 -40.61 15.35 21.19
N LEU A 34 -40.71 15.41 22.52
CA LEU A 34 -39.53 15.40 23.40
C LEU A 34 -38.82 14.05 23.44
N VAL A 35 -39.53 12.94 23.21
CA VAL A 35 -38.94 11.58 23.14
C VAL A 35 -38.39 11.28 21.75
N LEU A 36 -39.01 11.80 20.68
CA LEU A 36 -38.57 11.60 19.30
C LEU A 36 -37.35 12.47 18.92
N ILE A 37 -37.22 13.68 19.53
CA ILE A 37 -36.04 14.54 19.30
C ILE A 37 -34.74 13.91 19.77
N PRO A 38 -34.60 13.26 20.96
CA PRO A 38 -33.39 12.54 21.30
C PRO A 38 -33.11 11.36 20.37
N TYR A 39 -34.13 10.62 19.91
CA TYR A 39 -33.94 9.51 18.97
C TYR A 39 -33.50 9.96 17.58
N SER A 40 -33.88 11.14 17.13
CA SER A 40 -33.38 11.69 15.88
C SER A 40 -32.03 12.37 16.02
N LEU A 41 -31.60 12.73 17.24
CA LEU A 41 -30.26 13.22 17.55
C LEU A 41 -29.27 12.07 17.86
N PHE A 42 -29.76 10.85 18.12
CA PHE A 42 -28.97 9.63 18.22
C PHE A 42 -28.90 8.83 16.91
N SER A 43 -29.38 9.39 15.79
CA SER A 43 -28.92 9.00 14.47
C SER A 43 -27.53 9.61 14.22
N CYS A 44 -26.64 9.52 15.20
CA CYS A 44 -25.22 9.49 14.92
C CYS A 44 -25.03 8.23 14.10
N ARG A 45 -24.75 8.38 12.84
CA ARG A 45 -24.06 7.38 12.05
C ARG A 45 -22.93 6.87 12.93
N HIS A 46 -22.70 5.58 12.94
CA HIS A 46 -21.45 5.00 13.43
C HIS A 46 -20.30 5.43 12.50
N ASP A 47 -20.24 6.70 12.15
CA ASP A 47 -19.23 7.30 11.27
C ASP A 47 -17.88 7.46 11.99
N ASP A 48 -17.85 7.18 13.29
CA ASP A 48 -16.64 7.22 14.12
C ASP A 48 -16.04 5.83 14.40
N VAL A 49 -16.29 4.83 13.57
CA VAL A 49 -15.58 3.57 13.66
C VAL A 49 -14.14 3.83 13.22
N ILE A 50 -13.27 4.00 14.20
CA ILE A 50 -11.82 4.03 13.98
C ILE A 50 -11.40 2.59 13.71
N TYR A 51 -10.95 2.30 12.48
CA TYR A 51 -10.36 1.00 12.18
C TYR A 51 -8.99 0.91 12.84
N PRO A 52 -8.71 -0.16 13.59
CA PRO A 52 -7.45 -0.28 14.28
C PRO A 52 -6.29 -0.36 13.26
N THR A 53 -5.26 0.42 13.48
CA THR A 53 -3.97 0.30 12.77
C THR A 53 -3.11 -0.81 13.37
N ILE A 54 -3.52 -1.39 14.49
CA ILE A 54 -2.83 -2.50 15.16
C ILE A 54 -3.24 -3.80 14.48
N GLY A 55 -2.26 -4.54 13.98
CA GLY A 55 -2.45 -5.83 13.36
C GLY A 55 -2.85 -6.92 14.36
N THR A 56 -3.49 -7.95 13.86
CA THR A 56 -3.68 -9.20 14.59
C THR A 56 -2.62 -10.19 14.09
N HIS A 57 -1.76 -10.64 14.99
CA HIS A 57 -0.72 -11.61 14.64
C HIS A 57 -1.33 -12.94 14.22
N VAL A 58 -0.95 -13.46 13.06
CA VAL A 58 -1.49 -14.69 12.47
C VAL A 58 -0.42 -15.73 12.16
N THR A 59 0.84 -15.33 12.04
CA THR A 59 1.95 -16.26 11.72
C THR A 59 3.30 -15.70 12.17
N ASP A 60 4.18 -16.60 12.64
CA ASP A 60 5.60 -16.32 12.88
C ASP A 60 6.47 -16.58 11.64
N GLU A 61 5.88 -17.05 10.53
CA GLU A 61 6.61 -17.26 9.29
C GLU A 61 6.88 -15.93 8.61
N VAL A 62 8.15 -15.62 8.42
CA VAL A 62 8.62 -14.39 7.76
C VAL A 62 8.70 -14.61 6.26
N ARG A 63 8.01 -13.78 5.49
CA ARG A 63 8.08 -13.72 4.02
C ARG A 63 8.17 -12.26 3.58
N GLU A 64 8.77 -11.98 2.45
CA GLU A 64 8.87 -10.59 1.96
C GLU A 64 7.53 -10.00 1.55
N GLY A 65 7.35 -8.68 1.73
CA GLY A 65 6.20 -7.91 1.28
C GLY A 65 4.90 -8.20 2.00
N GLY A 66 3.79 -8.10 1.28
CA GLY A 66 2.46 -8.24 1.84
C GLY A 66 1.47 -8.87 0.86
N LEU A 67 0.25 -9.08 1.33
CA LEU A 67 -0.86 -9.57 0.53
C LEU A 67 -2.09 -8.73 0.82
N TYR A 68 -2.67 -8.15 -0.21
CA TYR A 68 -3.97 -7.52 -0.17
C TYR A 68 -5.08 -8.53 -0.42
N ILE A 69 -6.14 -8.43 0.35
CA ILE A 69 -7.35 -9.26 0.23
C ILE A 69 -8.53 -8.33 -0.01
N LEU A 70 -9.03 -8.29 -1.25
CA LEU A 70 -10.25 -7.56 -1.57
C LEU A 70 -11.45 -8.46 -1.28
N CYS A 71 -12.22 -8.05 -0.28
CA CYS A 71 -13.47 -8.66 0.10
C CYS A 71 -14.59 -7.97 -0.66
N GLU A 72 -15.35 -8.73 -1.46
CA GLU A 72 -16.38 -8.17 -2.34
C GLU A 72 -17.49 -7.44 -1.56
N GLY A 73 -17.91 -8.02 -0.43
CA GLY A 73 -19.13 -7.62 0.25
C GLY A 73 -20.40 -8.04 -0.50
N ASN A 74 -21.54 -7.93 0.12
CA ASN A 74 -22.83 -8.26 -0.52
C ASN A 74 -23.36 -7.08 -1.33
N MET A 75 -23.85 -7.35 -2.53
CA MET A 75 -24.42 -6.33 -3.42
C MET A 75 -25.52 -5.53 -2.72
N GLY A 76 -25.43 -4.20 -2.80
CA GLY A 76 -26.33 -3.27 -2.16
C GLY A 76 -26.01 -2.99 -0.68
N SER A 77 -24.97 -3.61 -0.13
CA SER A 77 -24.57 -3.41 1.27
C SER A 77 -23.52 -2.31 1.48
N ASN A 78 -22.85 -1.89 0.40
CA ASN A 78 -21.71 -0.96 0.44
C ASN A 78 -20.59 -1.41 1.39
N LYS A 79 -20.23 -2.70 1.33
CA LYS A 79 -19.29 -3.34 2.27
C LYS A 79 -18.06 -3.93 1.59
N ALA A 80 -17.74 -3.51 0.36
CA ALA A 80 -16.46 -3.88 -0.22
C ALA A 80 -15.33 -3.37 0.70
N ARG A 81 -14.39 -4.25 1.00
CA ARG A 81 -13.35 -3.99 2.01
C ARG A 81 -12.01 -4.49 1.53
N LEU A 82 -10.98 -3.72 1.78
CA LEU A 82 -9.60 -4.11 1.52
C LEU A 82 -8.91 -4.43 2.83
N ASP A 83 -8.56 -5.70 3.02
CA ASP A 83 -7.75 -6.17 4.14
C ASP A 83 -6.29 -6.31 3.65
N TYR A 84 -5.35 -6.33 4.59
CA TYR A 84 -3.93 -6.45 4.31
C TYR A 84 -3.25 -7.35 5.33
N ILE A 85 -2.35 -8.22 4.87
CA ILE A 85 -1.41 -8.90 5.75
C ILE A 85 0.02 -8.50 5.40
N ASN A 86 0.75 -8.04 6.40
CA ASN A 86 2.19 -7.88 6.31
C ASN A 86 2.83 -9.25 6.53
N LEU A 87 3.38 -9.84 5.47
CA LEU A 87 3.94 -11.19 5.52
C LEU A 87 5.32 -11.23 6.19
N HIS A 88 5.95 -10.06 6.40
CA HIS A 88 7.19 -9.98 7.14
C HIS A 88 6.97 -10.02 8.65
N SER A 89 5.98 -9.29 9.15
CA SER A 89 5.63 -9.28 10.59
C SER A 89 4.58 -10.33 10.97
N GLY A 90 3.92 -10.97 10.00
CA GLY A 90 2.81 -11.88 10.26
C GLY A 90 1.54 -11.21 10.77
N GLU A 91 1.41 -9.90 10.64
CA GLU A 91 0.27 -9.13 11.14
C GLU A 91 -0.79 -8.91 10.07
N TYR A 92 -2.04 -9.21 10.42
CA TYR A 92 -3.23 -9.02 9.59
C TYR A 92 -4.00 -7.78 10.02
N TYR A 93 -4.28 -6.88 9.07
CA TYR A 93 -5.02 -5.63 9.25
C TYR A 93 -6.37 -5.70 8.55
N SER A 94 -7.42 -5.66 9.34
CA SER A 94 -8.80 -5.63 8.84
C SER A 94 -9.19 -4.24 8.37
N ASN A 95 -9.83 -4.12 7.20
CA ASN A 95 -10.22 -2.87 6.56
C ASN A 95 -9.08 -1.83 6.48
N TRP A 96 -7.99 -2.27 5.90
CA TRP A 96 -6.79 -1.44 5.76
C TRP A 96 -7.05 -0.15 4.98
N TYR A 97 -7.89 -0.21 3.92
CA TYR A 97 -8.29 1.01 3.20
C TYR A 97 -8.93 2.04 4.12
N GLY A 98 -9.89 1.65 4.95
CA GLY A 98 -10.53 2.57 5.90
C GLY A 98 -9.54 3.14 6.92
N ALA A 99 -8.58 2.33 7.41
CA ALA A 99 -7.54 2.78 8.33
C ALA A 99 -6.58 3.79 7.69
N GLN A 100 -6.22 3.60 6.41
CA GLN A 100 -5.32 4.49 5.68
C GLN A 100 -6.00 5.77 5.16
N ASN A 101 -7.35 5.81 5.12
CA ASN A 101 -8.12 6.93 4.58
C ASN A 101 -9.13 7.51 5.58
N PRO A 102 -8.72 7.94 6.78
CA PRO A 102 -9.65 8.36 7.85
C PRO A 102 -10.46 9.61 7.51
N LYS A 103 -10.06 10.38 6.51
CA LYS A 103 -10.75 11.61 6.04
C LYS A 103 -11.62 11.37 4.80
N GLN A 104 -11.51 10.20 4.17
CA GLN A 104 -12.33 9.79 3.03
C GLN A 104 -13.58 9.05 3.52
N MET A 105 -14.47 8.66 2.58
CA MET A 105 -15.54 7.72 2.91
C MET A 105 -14.92 6.41 3.39
N LYS A 106 -15.41 5.90 4.52
CA LYS A 106 -14.82 4.76 5.25
C LYS A 106 -14.90 3.44 4.49
N GLU A 107 -15.87 3.30 3.62
CA GLU A 107 -16.07 2.12 2.79
C GLU A 107 -15.44 2.31 1.42
N LEU A 108 -14.80 1.26 0.94
CA LEU A 108 -14.22 1.21 -0.40
C LEU A 108 -15.31 1.33 -1.48
N GLY A 109 -16.51 0.83 -1.18
CA GLY A 109 -17.70 0.90 -2.04
C GLY A 109 -18.53 -0.38 -1.99
N ASP A 110 -19.26 -0.66 -3.06
CA ASP A 110 -20.16 -1.81 -3.19
C ASP A 110 -19.66 -2.78 -4.26
N VAL A 111 -19.38 -4.01 -3.88
CA VAL A 111 -18.85 -5.14 -4.65
C VAL A 111 -17.46 -4.88 -5.25
N GLY A 112 -16.42 -5.30 -4.51
CA GLY A 112 -15.03 -5.35 -5.00
C GLY A 112 -14.83 -6.51 -5.97
N ASN A 113 -14.35 -6.27 -7.20
CA ASN A 113 -14.37 -7.26 -8.27
C ASN A 113 -12.99 -7.64 -8.83
N ASP A 114 -12.00 -6.79 -8.65
CA ASP A 114 -10.60 -7.05 -9.03
C ASP A 114 -9.65 -6.14 -8.25
N ILE A 115 -8.43 -6.60 -8.02
CA ILE A 115 -7.37 -5.81 -7.39
C ILE A 115 -6.03 -6.17 -8.01
N GLN A 116 -5.28 -5.16 -8.46
CA GLN A 116 -3.96 -5.33 -9.05
C GLN A 116 -3.04 -4.18 -8.64
N GLN A 117 -1.76 -4.47 -8.52
CA GLN A 117 -0.71 -3.46 -8.42
C GLN A 117 -0.07 -3.27 -9.79
N TYR A 118 0.10 -2.02 -10.21
CA TYR A 118 0.78 -1.67 -11.46
C TYR A 118 1.35 -0.25 -11.39
N GLY A 119 2.57 -0.05 -11.94
CA GLY A 119 3.20 1.28 -12.03
C GLY A 119 3.27 2.02 -10.70
N GLY A 120 3.64 1.34 -9.61
CA GLY A 120 3.72 1.96 -8.28
C GLY A 120 2.37 2.33 -7.65
N LYS A 121 1.24 1.93 -8.25
CA LYS A 121 -0.11 2.16 -7.74
C LYS A 121 -0.86 0.86 -7.51
N LEU A 122 -1.83 0.89 -6.61
CA LEU A 122 -2.79 -0.18 -6.37
C LEU A 122 -4.14 0.24 -6.94
N TYR A 123 -4.76 -0.63 -7.72
CA TYR A 123 -6.04 -0.39 -8.36
C TYR A 123 -7.05 -1.41 -7.89
N ALA A 124 -8.26 -0.98 -7.54
CA ALA A 124 -9.36 -1.87 -7.17
C ALA A 124 -10.61 -1.53 -7.98
N VAL A 125 -11.16 -2.52 -8.68
CA VAL A 125 -12.44 -2.39 -9.39
C VAL A 125 -13.57 -2.59 -8.41
N ILE A 126 -14.43 -1.56 -8.29
CA ILE A 126 -15.60 -1.57 -7.40
C ILE A 126 -16.87 -1.51 -8.27
N ASN A 127 -17.39 -2.69 -8.58
CA ASN A 127 -18.39 -2.90 -9.62
C ASN A 127 -19.67 -2.09 -9.43
N CYS A 128 -20.37 -2.29 -8.32
CA CYS A 128 -21.65 -1.62 -8.07
C CYS A 128 -21.51 -0.16 -7.65
N SER A 129 -20.31 0.30 -7.35
CA SER A 129 -19.97 1.71 -7.20
C SER A 129 -19.52 2.36 -8.51
N HIS A 130 -19.44 1.60 -9.59
CA HIS A 130 -19.13 2.07 -10.95
C HIS A 130 -17.79 2.79 -11.05
N LYS A 131 -16.76 2.33 -10.33
CA LYS A 131 -15.45 2.99 -10.29
C LYS A 131 -14.29 2.01 -10.23
N VAL A 132 -13.14 2.47 -10.69
CA VAL A 132 -11.85 1.91 -10.31
C VAL A 132 -11.25 2.87 -9.27
N GLU A 133 -11.02 2.38 -8.07
CA GLU A 133 -10.31 3.10 -7.02
C GLU A 133 -8.81 3.00 -7.27
N VAL A 134 -8.11 4.13 -7.27
CA VAL A 134 -6.67 4.22 -7.48
C VAL A 134 -6.02 4.66 -6.18
N MET A 135 -5.08 3.88 -5.70
CA MET A 135 -4.43 4.04 -4.40
C MET A 135 -2.91 3.97 -4.56
N ASP A 136 -2.19 4.49 -3.57
CA ASP A 136 -0.78 4.19 -3.44
C ASP A 136 -0.55 2.75 -2.90
N PRO A 137 0.70 2.26 -2.85
CA PRO A 137 1.01 0.91 -2.36
C PRO A 137 0.60 0.63 -0.92
N LYS A 138 0.26 1.66 -0.13
CA LYS A 138 -0.26 1.56 1.24
C LYS A 138 -1.79 1.64 1.32
N ALA A 139 -2.47 1.57 0.17
CA ALA A 139 -3.92 1.72 0.03
C ALA A 139 -4.44 3.12 0.40
N ARG A 140 -3.62 4.18 0.33
CA ARG A 140 -4.09 5.55 0.46
C ARG A 140 -4.69 6.02 -0.86
N HIS A 141 -5.86 6.63 -0.80
CA HIS A 141 -6.57 7.15 -1.97
C HIS A 141 -5.74 8.19 -2.73
N ILE A 142 -5.61 7.97 -4.04
CA ILE A 142 -5.05 8.94 -4.98
C ILE A 142 -6.16 9.56 -5.80
N ALA A 143 -6.99 8.74 -6.45
CA ALA A 143 -8.07 9.16 -7.33
C ALA A 143 -9.08 8.01 -7.55
N GLN A 144 -10.14 8.28 -8.30
CA GLN A 144 -11.01 7.25 -8.86
C GLN A 144 -11.24 7.51 -10.35
N VAL A 145 -11.51 6.44 -11.10
CA VAL A 145 -11.94 6.49 -12.50
C VAL A 145 -13.36 5.92 -12.59
N ASP A 146 -14.31 6.73 -13.01
CA ASP A 146 -15.71 6.33 -13.09
C ASP A 146 -15.96 5.54 -14.37
N ILE A 147 -16.30 4.24 -14.24
CA ILE A 147 -16.61 3.33 -15.34
C ILE A 147 -17.88 2.54 -14.98
N PRO A 148 -18.96 2.65 -15.77
CA PRO A 148 -20.23 2.03 -15.43
C PRO A 148 -20.15 0.49 -15.46
N ASN A 149 -20.54 -0.16 -14.37
CA ASN A 149 -20.54 -1.63 -14.21
C ASN A 149 -19.18 -2.28 -14.58
N CYS A 150 -18.07 -1.65 -14.14
CA CYS A 150 -16.71 -2.16 -14.37
C CYS A 150 -16.52 -3.54 -13.71
N ARG A 151 -15.70 -4.41 -14.34
CA ARG A 151 -15.57 -5.82 -13.91
C ARG A 151 -14.15 -6.21 -13.57
N TYR A 152 -13.24 -6.20 -14.53
CA TYR A 152 -11.85 -6.61 -14.39
C TYR A 152 -10.94 -5.63 -15.11
N MET A 153 -9.66 -5.67 -14.81
CA MET A 153 -8.67 -4.82 -15.45
C MET A 153 -7.44 -5.61 -15.90
N ALA A 154 -6.73 -5.08 -16.89
CA ALA A 154 -5.39 -5.52 -17.31
C ALA A 154 -4.57 -4.30 -17.69
N PHE A 155 -3.26 -4.43 -17.64
CA PHE A 155 -2.34 -3.33 -17.90
C PHE A 155 -1.38 -3.68 -19.04
N HIS A 156 -1.01 -2.66 -19.82
CA HIS A 156 0.04 -2.74 -20.84
C HIS A 156 0.65 -1.37 -21.06
N GLY A 157 1.95 -1.23 -20.84
CA GLY A 157 2.64 0.06 -20.89
C GLY A 157 1.96 1.10 -19.97
N SER A 158 1.75 2.31 -20.47
CA SER A 158 1.07 3.37 -19.71
C SER A 158 -0.46 3.28 -19.71
N LYS A 159 -1.05 2.11 -20.01
CA LYS A 159 -2.50 1.96 -20.17
C LYS A 159 -3.07 0.88 -19.26
N MET A 160 -4.24 1.18 -18.69
CA MET A 160 -5.13 0.26 -18.02
C MET A 160 -6.35 -0.01 -18.92
N TYR A 161 -6.73 -1.26 -19.06
CA TYR A 161 -7.91 -1.69 -19.82
C TYR A 161 -8.92 -2.28 -18.85
N VAL A 162 -10.16 -1.79 -18.88
CA VAL A 162 -11.19 -2.18 -17.94
C VAL A 162 -12.42 -2.71 -18.67
N SER A 163 -12.80 -3.97 -18.42
CA SER A 163 -14.04 -4.55 -18.92
C SER A 163 -15.24 -4.00 -18.15
N ALA A 164 -16.37 -3.84 -18.84
CA ALA A 164 -17.58 -3.27 -18.25
C ALA A 164 -18.84 -3.76 -18.93
N TYR A 165 -19.90 -4.00 -18.13
CA TYR A 165 -21.22 -4.38 -18.66
C TYR A 165 -21.98 -3.17 -19.25
N VAL A 166 -21.55 -1.96 -18.93
CA VAL A 166 -22.05 -0.67 -19.42
C VAL A 166 -23.48 -0.33 -18.94
N GLY A 167 -24.48 -1.08 -19.35
CA GLY A 167 -25.89 -0.77 -19.10
C GLY A 167 -26.62 -1.84 -18.28
N SER A 168 -27.92 -2.01 -18.56
CA SER A 168 -28.75 -2.97 -17.84
C SER A 168 -28.30 -4.41 -18.10
N ILE A 169 -27.98 -5.13 -17.03
CA ILE A 169 -27.61 -6.55 -17.07
C ILE A 169 -28.76 -7.48 -17.56
N ALA A 170 -29.99 -6.99 -17.51
CA ALA A 170 -31.17 -7.73 -17.95
C ALA A 170 -31.49 -7.54 -19.43
N ASP A 171 -30.86 -6.57 -20.12
CA ASP A 171 -31.10 -6.33 -21.54
C ASP A 171 -30.27 -7.29 -22.41
N PRO A 172 -30.90 -8.24 -23.11
CA PRO A 172 -30.16 -9.22 -23.91
C PRO A 172 -29.56 -8.64 -25.21
N LYS A 173 -29.79 -7.37 -25.50
CA LYS A 173 -29.20 -6.65 -26.63
C LYS A 173 -28.01 -5.78 -26.22
N MET A 174 -27.81 -5.59 -24.90
CA MET A 174 -26.74 -4.77 -24.40
C MET A 174 -25.40 -5.48 -24.55
N LEU A 175 -24.54 -4.92 -25.36
CA LEU A 175 -23.14 -5.34 -25.47
C LEU A 175 -22.32 -4.63 -24.40
N GLY A 176 -21.28 -5.31 -23.94
CA GLY A 176 -20.30 -4.71 -23.04
C GLY A 176 -19.26 -3.86 -23.77
N SER A 177 -18.36 -3.31 -23.01
CA SER A 177 -17.24 -2.50 -23.52
C SER A 177 -15.95 -2.81 -22.78
N VAL A 178 -14.85 -2.45 -23.42
CA VAL A 178 -13.57 -2.25 -22.74
C VAL A 178 -13.20 -0.76 -22.85
N TYR A 179 -12.84 -0.19 -21.72
CA TYR A 179 -12.32 1.17 -21.61
C TYR A 179 -10.80 1.15 -21.50
N GLU A 180 -10.14 2.00 -22.28
CA GLU A 180 -8.71 2.29 -22.12
C GLU A 180 -8.56 3.54 -21.27
N VAL A 181 -7.72 3.44 -20.25
CA VAL A 181 -7.43 4.52 -19.30
C VAL A 181 -5.92 4.77 -19.29
N ASP A 182 -5.51 6.00 -19.36
CA ASP A 182 -4.10 6.37 -19.20
C ASP A 182 -3.72 6.33 -17.70
N THR A 183 -2.66 5.59 -17.34
CA THR A 183 -2.30 5.35 -15.93
C THR A 183 -1.67 6.57 -15.23
N ALA A 184 -1.15 7.54 -16.00
CA ALA A 184 -0.59 8.76 -15.44
C ALA A 184 -1.68 9.82 -15.21
N THR A 185 -2.52 10.06 -16.23
CA THR A 185 -3.57 11.09 -16.16
C THR A 185 -4.88 10.58 -15.56
N LEU A 186 -5.07 9.25 -15.50
CA LEU A 186 -6.29 8.57 -15.05
C LEU A 186 -7.55 8.95 -15.86
N GLN A 187 -7.34 9.36 -17.12
CA GLN A 187 -8.41 9.71 -18.04
C GLN A 187 -8.74 8.55 -18.98
N ILE A 188 -10.04 8.31 -19.21
CA ILE A 188 -10.49 7.39 -20.25
C ILE A 188 -10.11 7.99 -21.59
N THR A 189 -9.35 7.23 -22.39
CA THR A 189 -8.83 7.69 -23.70
C THR A 189 -9.60 7.08 -24.85
N ARG A 190 -10.03 5.82 -24.74
CA ARG A 190 -10.75 5.10 -25.80
C ARG A 190 -11.78 4.12 -25.21
N GLU A 191 -12.77 3.73 -26.02
CA GLU A 191 -13.76 2.69 -25.71
C GLU A 191 -13.93 1.79 -26.93
N VAL A 192 -14.03 0.48 -26.72
CA VAL A 192 -14.39 -0.51 -27.76
C VAL A 192 -15.52 -1.40 -27.28
N LYS A 193 -16.49 -1.68 -28.14
CA LYS A 193 -17.58 -2.64 -27.88
C LYS A 193 -17.07 -4.06 -28.05
N VAL A 194 -17.54 -4.97 -27.18
CA VAL A 194 -17.22 -6.40 -27.17
C VAL A 194 -18.50 -7.24 -27.02
N GLY A 195 -18.40 -8.52 -26.71
CA GLY A 195 -19.57 -9.37 -26.52
C GLY A 195 -20.41 -9.04 -25.28
N HIS A 196 -21.28 -9.95 -24.89
CA HIS A 196 -22.20 -9.74 -23.77
C HIS A 196 -21.51 -9.94 -22.43
N GLN A 197 -21.67 -8.97 -21.53
CA GLN A 197 -21.23 -9.04 -20.15
C GLN A 197 -19.77 -9.53 -20.01
N PRO A 198 -18.80 -8.74 -20.50
CA PRO A 198 -17.40 -9.10 -20.48
C PRO A 198 -16.87 -9.15 -19.04
N ASP A 199 -16.25 -10.27 -18.69
CA ASP A 199 -15.61 -10.49 -17.40
C ASP A 199 -14.08 -10.30 -17.52
N GLU A 200 -13.27 -11.29 -17.09
CA GLU A 200 -11.82 -11.17 -17.03
C GLU A 200 -11.19 -10.96 -18.41
N LEU A 201 -10.09 -10.24 -18.43
CA LEU A 201 -9.36 -9.91 -19.65
C LEU A 201 -7.85 -10.13 -19.45
N CYS A 202 -7.15 -10.47 -20.52
CA CYS A 202 -5.75 -10.83 -20.51
C CYS A 202 -5.05 -10.30 -21.76
N ILE A 203 -3.78 -9.89 -21.62
CA ILE A 203 -2.97 -9.36 -22.71
C ILE A 203 -1.86 -10.34 -23.08
N ILE A 204 -1.67 -10.58 -24.39
CA ILE A 204 -0.52 -11.29 -24.94
C ILE A 204 0.01 -10.47 -26.12
N GLY A 205 1.22 -9.92 -25.99
CA GLY A 205 1.78 -8.98 -26.97
C GLY A 205 0.84 -7.78 -27.17
N ASP A 206 0.53 -7.47 -28.41
CA ASP A 206 -0.34 -6.35 -28.78
C ASP A 206 -1.83 -6.71 -28.84
N ARG A 207 -2.26 -7.84 -28.26
CA ARG A 207 -3.64 -8.32 -28.29
C ARG A 207 -4.22 -8.43 -26.89
N LEU A 208 -5.41 -7.88 -26.72
CA LEU A 208 -6.22 -8.01 -25.51
C LEU A 208 -7.35 -9.00 -25.76
N TYR A 209 -7.43 -10.04 -24.95
CA TYR A 209 -8.45 -11.09 -24.98
C TYR A 209 -9.44 -10.87 -23.85
N VAL A 210 -10.73 -10.83 -24.17
CA VAL A 210 -11.81 -10.49 -23.22
C VAL A 210 -12.83 -11.63 -23.18
N ALA A 211 -13.06 -12.19 -22.01
CA ALA A 211 -14.05 -13.26 -21.82
C ALA A 211 -15.48 -12.68 -21.80
N ASN A 212 -16.28 -12.99 -22.81
CA ASN A 212 -17.69 -12.61 -22.88
C ASN A 212 -18.54 -13.68 -22.22
N SER A 213 -18.96 -13.45 -20.97
CA SER A 213 -19.68 -14.46 -20.20
C SER A 213 -21.18 -14.51 -20.50
N GLY A 214 -21.79 -13.34 -20.66
CA GLY A 214 -23.25 -13.25 -20.66
C GLY A 214 -23.86 -13.75 -19.36
N GLY A 215 -23.12 -13.69 -18.23
CA GLY A 215 -23.37 -14.44 -17.00
C GLY A 215 -24.73 -14.20 -16.35
N TYR A 216 -25.34 -13.02 -16.54
CA TYR A 216 -26.72 -12.72 -16.07
C TYR A 216 -27.80 -12.97 -17.12
N LEU A 217 -27.42 -13.30 -18.37
CA LEU A 217 -28.37 -13.65 -19.43
C LEU A 217 -28.73 -15.15 -19.37
N THR A 218 -29.39 -15.57 -18.29
CA THR A 218 -29.79 -16.98 -18.10
C THR A 218 -30.46 -17.55 -19.37
N ASN A 219 -29.99 -18.71 -19.83
CA ASN A 219 -30.35 -19.37 -21.08
C ASN A 219 -29.82 -18.72 -22.38
N ARG A 220 -29.01 -17.65 -22.29
CA ARG A 220 -28.38 -16.96 -23.42
C ARG A 220 -26.95 -16.57 -23.11
N TYR A 221 -26.23 -17.38 -22.33
CA TYR A 221 -24.83 -17.13 -22.04
C TYR A 221 -24.04 -16.95 -23.33
N ASP A 222 -23.07 -16.00 -23.30
CA ASP A 222 -22.12 -15.86 -24.40
C ASP A 222 -21.11 -17.04 -24.38
N SER A 223 -20.28 -17.15 -25.40
CA SER A 223 -19.34 -18.28 -25.54
C SER A 223 -18.06 -17.90 -26.27
N THR A 224 -17.75 -16.61 -26.29
CA THR A 224 -16.66 -16.06 -27.09
C THR A 224 -15.60 -15.35 -26.24
N LEU A 225 -14.38 -15.27 -26.79
CA LEU A 225 -13.41 -14.24 -26.43
C LEU A 225 -13.42 -13.17 -27.53
N SER A 226 -13.57 -11.91 -27.16
CA SER A 226 -13.25 -10.81 -28.04
C SER A 226 -11.74 -10.60 -28.08
N VAL A 227 -11.17 -10.41 -29.28
CA VAL A 227 -9.77 -10.07 -29.49
C VAL A 227 -9.68 -8.63 -29.95
N ILE A 228 -9.01 -7.80 -29.19
CA ILE A 228 -8.81 -6.38 -29.46
C ILE A 228 -7.35 -6.16 -29.83
N ASP A 229 -7.09 -5.51 -30.95
CA ASP A 229 -5.78 -4.99 -31.30
C ASP A 229 -5.52 -3.70 -30.51
N LEU A 230 -4.48 -3.67 -29.67
CA LEU A 230 -4.21 -2.55 -28.76
C LEU A 230 -3.82 -1.27 -29.48
N SER A 231 -3.19 -1.36 -30.64
CA SER A 231 -2.74 -0.18 -31.41
C SER A 231 -3.91 0.58 -32.01
N SER A 232 -4.80 -0.11 -32.71
CA SER A 232 -6.03 0.46 -33.30
C SER A 232 -7.16 0.61 -32.28
N PHE A 233 -7.11 -0.15 -31.21
CA PHE A 233 -8.16 -0.33 -30.19
C PHE A 233 -9.52 -0.69 -30.80
N THR A 234 -9.50 -1.69 -31.65
CA THR A 234 -10.68 -2.24 -32.31
C THR A 234 -10.76 -3.75 -32.10
N GLU A 235 -11.98 -4.27 -31.96
CA GLU A 235 -12.20 -5.72 -31.97
C GLU A 235 -11.90 -6.25 -33.39
N ILE A 236 -10.94 -7.16 -33.47
CA ILE A 236 -10.49 -7.75 -34.76
C ILE A 236 -11.03 -9.16 -34.98
N GLU A 237 -11.43 -9.84 -33.89
CA GLU A 237 -11.91 -11.22 -33.94
C GLU A 237 -12.76 -11.56 -32.72
N GLN A 238 -13.63 -12.58 -32.87
CA GLN A 238 -14.30 -13.28 -31.76
C GLN A 238 -14.02 -14.78 -31.85
N ILE A 239 -13.34 -15.32 -30.83
CA ILE A 239 -12.95 -16.73 -30.77
C ILE A 239 -14.01 -17.54 -30.00
N PRO A 240 -14.67 -18.54 -30.60
CA PRO A 240 -15.56 -19.40 -29.84
C PRO A 240 -14.78 -20.34 -28.93
N VAL A 241 -15.05 -20.30 -27.64
CA VAL A 241 -14.35 -21.11 -26.63
C VAL A 241 -15.24 -22.12 -25.95
N GLY A 242 -16.16 -21.71 -25.15
CA GLY A 242 -17.11 -22.52 -24.40
C GLY A 242 -18.12 -21.62 -23.73
N LEU A 243 -19.23 -22.18 -23.30
CA LEU A 243 -20.35 -21.40 -22.78
C LEU A 243 -19.99 -20.75 -21.44
N ASN A 244 -20.31 -19.45 -21.31
CA ASN A 244 -20.11 -18.66 -20.10
C ASN A 244 -18.62 -18.60 -19.66
N PRO A 245 -17.71 -18.08 -20.50
CA PRO A 245 -16.31 -17.88 -20.12
C PRO A 245 -16.21 -16.71 -19.12
N THR A 246 -15.66 -16.98 -17.93
CA THR A 246 -15.57 -15.97 -16.83
C THR A 246 -14.15 -15.59 -16.49
N ARG A 247 -13.17 -16.46 -16.77
CA ARG A 247 -11.76 -16.21 -16.53
C ARG A 247 -10.95 -16.45 -17.77
N VAL A 248 -9.95 -15.60 -18.01
CA VAL A 248 -8.95 -15.78 -19.07
C VAL A 248 -7.60 -15.31 -18.57
N ARG A 249 -6.61 -16.21 -18.58
CA ARG A 249 -5.23 -15.91 -18.13
C ARG A 249 -4.22 -16.53 -19.09
N ALA A 250 -3.04 -15.91 -19.19
CA ALA A 250 -1.94 -16.43 -19.99
C ALA A 250 -0.94 -17.15 -19.11
N ASP A 251 -0.42 -18.29 -19.59
CA ASP A 251 0.74 -18.96 -19.00
C ASP A 251 2.06 -18.37 -19.54
N GLU A 252 3.20 -18.84 -19.01
CA GLU A 252 4.53 -18.40 -19.45
C GLU A 252 4.82 -18.74 -20.92
N GLN A 253 4.13 -19.76 -21.49
CA GLN A 253 4.22 -20.11 -22.90
C GLN A 253 3.30 -19.24 -23.78
N LYS A 254 2.59 -18.29 -23.18
CA LYS A 254 1.61 -17.40 -23.81
C LYS A 254 0.37 -18.13 -24.34
N HIS A 255 0.03 -19.30 -23.78
CA HIS A 255 -1.24 -19.95 -24.03
C HIS A 255 -2.34 -19.37 -23.12
N LEU A 256 -3.51 -19.18 -23.69
CA LEU A 256 -4.68 -18.70 -22.95
C LEU A 256 -5.37 -19.88 -22.23
N TRP A 257 -5.63 -19.71 -20.95
CA TRP A 257 -6.41 -20.61 -20.11
C TRP A 257 -7.77 -19.97 -19.83
N VAL A 258 -8.84 -20.53 -20.36
CA VAL A 258 -10.20 -19.98 -20.30
C VAL A 258 -11.10 -20.89 -19.47
N CYS A 259 -11.64 -20.37 -18.37
CA CYS A 259 -12.62 -21.06 -17.55
C CYS A 259 -14.03 -20.78 -18.05
N CYS A 260 -14.70 -21.80 -18.56
CA CYS A 260 -16.07 -21.76 -19.07
C CYS A 260 -17.01 -22.48 -18.09
N GLN A 261 -17.99 -21.76 -17.52
CA GLN A 261 -18.89 -22.28 -16.47
C GLN A 261 -19.99 -23.19 -16.99
N GLY A 262 -20.18 -23.27 -18.31
CA GLY A 262 -21.31 -23.97 -18.89
C GLY A 262 -22.63 -23.24 -18.63
N ASN A 263 -23.73 -24.01 -18.49
CA ASN A 263 -25.06 -23.42 -18.24
C ASN A 263 -25.72 -23.93 -16.96
N TYR A 264 -24.90 -24.46 -16.04
CA TYR A 264 -25.35 -25.02 -14.76
C TYR A 264 -26.43 -26.13 -14.89
N SER A 265 -26.52 -26.75 -16.05
CA SER A 265 -27.50 -27.79 -16.35
C SER A 265 -26.98 -28.84 -17.37
N SER A 266 -27.23 -28.63 -18.65
CA SER A 266 -26.94 -29.60 -19.72
C SER A 266 -25.55 -29.42 -20.37
N ARG A 267 -24.91 -28.31 -20.17
CA ARG A 267 -23.56 -27.99 -20.65
C ARG A 267 -22.61 -27.90 -19.46
N ALA A 268 -21.77 -28.90 -19.32
CA ALA A 268 -20.81 -28.99 -18.23
C ALA A 268 -19.73 -27.88 -18.32
N PRO A 269 -19.18 -27.46 -17.18
CA PRO A 269 -18.02 -26.54 -17.14
C PRO A 269 -16.77 -27.21 -17.73
N GLN A 270 -15.84 -26.39 -18.22
CA GLN A 270 -14.56 -26.87 -18.77
C GLN A 270 -13.52 -25.76 -18.73
N VAL A 271 -12.27 -26.15 -18.73
CA VAL A 271 -11.13 -25.28 -19.03
C VAL A 271 -10.72 -25.48 -20.48
N VAL A 272 -10.61 -24.41 -21.24
CA VAL A 272 -10.18 -24.42 -22.65
C VAL A 272 -8.82 -23.73 -22.75
N ILE A 273 -7.87 -24.41 -23.38
CA ILE A 273 -6.52 -23.91 -23.57
C ILE A 273 -6.31 -23.61 -25.04
N LEU A 274 -5.84 -22.39 -25.34
CA LEU A 274 -5.64 -21.92 -26.71
C LEU A 274 -4.21 -21.38 -26.91
N ASP A 275 -3.73 -21.57 -28.12
CA ASP A 275 -2.59 -20.84 -28.70
C ASP A 275 -3.18 -19.91 -29.77
N HIS A 276 -3.25 -18.63 -29.46
CA HIS A 276 -4.00 -17.63 -30.23
C HIS A 276 -5.47 -18.09 -30.44
N GLU A 277 -5.89 -18.31 -31.68
CA GLU A 277 -7.25 -18.77 -32.04
C GLU A 277 -7.40 -20.30 -31.99
N ARG A 278 -6.29 -21.04 -31.91
CA ARG A 278 -6.28 -22.51 -31.99
C ARG A 278 -6.49 -23.14 -30.63
N VAL A 279 -7.55 -23.91 -30.47
CA VAL A 279 -7.76 -24.72 -29.28
C VAL A 279 -6.73 -25.85 -29.23
N LEU A 280 -5.89 -25.85 -28.20
CA LEU A 280 -4.91 -26.92 -27.93
C LEU A 280 -5.53 -28.05 -27.13
N LYS A 281 -6.32 -27.75 -26.10
CA LYS A 281 -6.89 -28.70 -25.16
C LYS A 281 -8.23 -28.23 -24.62
N ARG A 282 -9.09 -29.18 -24.29
CA ARG A 282 -10.27 -28.97 -23.45
C ARG A 282 -10.19 -29.96 -22.29
N ILE A 283 -10.32 -29.47 -21.08
CA ILE A 283 -10.25 -30.26 -19.85
C ILE A 283 -11.61 -30.17 -19.18
N ALA A 284 -12.25 -31.32 -19.00
CA ALA A 284 -13.56 -31.44 -18.35
C ALA A 284 -13.38 -31.34 -16.83
N VAL A 285 -13.26 -30.12 -16.33
CA VAL A 285 -13.15 -29.79 -14.92
C VAL A 285 -13.91 -28.49 -14.65
N SER A 286 -14.60 -28.42 -13.51
CA SER A 286 -15.20 -27.17 -13.05
C SER A 286 -14.09 -26.17 -12.67
N CYS A 287 -14.24 -24.91 -13.05
CA CYS A 287 -13.26 -23.88 -12.81
C CYS A 287 -13.96 -22.59 -12.37
N SER A 288 -14.10 -22.40 -11.07
CA SER A 288 -14.63 -21.15 -10.53
C SER A 288 -13.58 -20.03 -10.53
N ASN A 289 -12.31 -20.38 -10.37
CA ASN A 289 -11.18 -19.47 -10.44
C ASN A 289 -9.90 -20.23 -10.85
N ILE A 290 -8.87 -19.50 -11.28
CA ILE A 290 -7.61 -20.11 -11.73
C ILE A 290 -6.45 -19.18 -11.33
N SER A 291 -5.30 -19.77 -10.97
CA SER A 291 -4.03 -19.05 -10.84
C SER A 291 -2.92 -19.82 -11.54
N LEU A 292 -2.04 -19.11 -12.21
CA LEU A 292 -0.92 -19.68 -12.95
C LEU A 292 0.38 -19.27 -12.26
N TYR A 293 1.24 -20.25 -11.99
CA TYR A 293 2.58 -19.96 -11.47
C TYR A 293 3.58 -20.99 -11.95
N GLY A 294 4.67 -20.55 -12.54
CA GLY A 294 5.63 -21.40 -13.20
C GLY A 294 4.94 -22.29 -14.25
N ASN A 295 5.32 -23.55 -14.29
CA ASN A 295 4.75 -24.51 -15.23
C ASN A 295 3.46 -25.18 -14.72
N THR A 296 2.69 -24.56 -13.82
CA THR A 296 1.50 -25.17 -13.22
C THR A 296 0.32 -24.20 -13.20
N ALA A 297 -0.83 -24.70 -13.68
CA ALA A 297 -2.13 -24.08 -13.50
C ALA A 297 -2.82 -24.68 -12.26
N TYR A 298 -3.22 -23.81 -11.33
CA TYR A 298 -4.00 -24.14 -10.14
C TYR A 298 -5.46 -23.80 -10.40
N VAL A 299 -6.25 -24.80 -10.77
CA VAL A 299 -7.66 -24.64 -11.12
C VAL A 299 -8.52 -24.90 -9.90
N LEU A 300 -9.20 -23.87 -9.42
CA LEU A 300 -10.11 -23.98 -8.29
C LEU A 300 -11.47 -24.53 -8.76
N ASP A 301 -11.79 -25.73 -8.33
CA ASP A 301 -13.08 -26.37 -8.52
C ASP A 301 -13.94 -26.11 -7.28
N GLY A 302 -14.71 -25.02 -7.31
CA GLY A 302 -15.57 -24.62 -6.19
C GLY A 302 -16.72 -25.59 -5.97
N GLU A 303 -17.20 -26.26 -7.02
CA GLU A 303 -18.31 -27.22 -6.94
C GLU A 303 -17.89 -28.51 -6.21
N ASN A 304 -16.73 -29.08 -6.60
CA ASN A 304 -16.21 -30.31 -6.00
C ASN A 304 -15.24 -30.03 -4.82
N LYS A 305 -15.06 -28.77 -4.47
CA LYS A 305 -14.16 -28.31 -3.37
C LYS A 305 -12.76 -28.90 -3.49
N ALA A 306 -12.11 -28.60 -4.59
CA ALA A 306 -10.79 -29.11 -4.90
C ALA A 306 -9.93 -28.09 -5.67
N VAL A 307 -8.60 -28.22 -5.58
CA VAL A 307 -7.67 -27.55 -6.51
C VAL A 307 -7.01 -28.59 -7.38
N HIS A 308 -7.24 -28.50 -8.69
CA HIS A 308 -6.53 -29.30 -9.68
C HIS A 308 -5.22 -28.61 -10.05
N ARG A 309 -4.12 -29.35 -10.01
CA ARG A 309 -2.79 -28.92 -10.44
C ARG A 309 -2.51 -29.51 -11.82
N ILE A 310 -2.42 -28.67 -12.83
CA ILE A 310 -2.31 -29.08 -14.23
C ILE A 310 -1.05 -28.46 -14.81
N SER A 311 -0.21 -29.28 -15.46
CA SER A 311 1.00 -28.82 -16.15
C SER A 311 0.63 -27.89 -17.31
N THR A 312 1.29 -26.75 -17.43
CA THR A 312 1.12 -25.82 -18.57
C THR A 312 1.90 -26.27 -19.80
N ILE A 313 2.77 -27.28 -19.66
CA ILE A 313 3.61 -27.78 -20.75
C ILE A 313 2.88 -28.84 -21.59
N ASP A 314 2.22 -29.80 -20.95
CA ASP A 314 1.58 -30.93 -21.61
C ASP A 314 0.08 -31.09 -21.28
N TYR A 315 -0.44 -30.18 -20.43
CA TYR A 315 -1.85 -30.11 -20.03
C TYR A 315 -2.34 -31.39 -19.33
N THR A 316 -1.45 -32.03 -18.58
CA THR A 316 -1.78 -33.22 -17.77
C THR A 316 -1.83 -32.88 -16.29
N PRO A 317 -2.56 -33.64 -15.46
CA PRO A 317 -2.53 -33.49 -14.02
C PRO A 317 -1.12 -33.71 -13.47
N VAL A 318 -0.60 -32.78 -12.67
CA VAL A 318 0.70 -32.88 -11.98
C VAL A 318 0.61 -33.84 -10.80
N SER A 319 -0.54 -33.87 -10.12
CA SER A 319 -0.80 -34.69 -8.95
C SER A 319 -2.32 -34.87 -8.74
N SER A 320 -2.70 -35.68 -7.75
CA SER A 320 -4.09 -35.74 -7.28
C SER A 320 -4.57 -34.36 -6.85
N PRO A 321 -5.85 -34.03 -7.07
CA PRO A 321 -6.43 -32.76 -6.63
C PRO A 321 -6.26 -32.56 -5.13
N MET A 322 -5.95 -31.33 -4.72
CA MET A 322 -5.93 -30.91 -3.34
C MET A 322 -7.37 -30.84 -2.81
N ASN A 323 -7.64 -31.50 -1.70
CA ASN A 323 -8.98 -31.60 -1.13
C ASN A 323 -9.29 -30.37 -0.26
N LEU A 324 -10.38 -29.67 -0.56
CA LEU A 324 -10.91 -28.52 0.18
C LEU A 324 -12.29 -28.82 0.82
N SER A 325 -12.58 -30.08 1.12
CA SER A 325 -13.91 -30.47 1.67
C SER A 325 -14.25 -29.81 3.01
N ALA A 326 -13.24 -29.31 3.73
CA ALA A 326 -13.41 -28.54 4.97
C ALA A 326 -13.91 -27.11 4.74
N TYR A 327 -13.80 -26.60 3.51
CA TYR A 327 -14.30 -25.28 3.15
C TYR A 327 -15.82 -25.31 2.97
N GLU A 328 -16.47 -24.18 3.28
CA GLU A 328 -17.88 -24.02 2.92
C GLU A 328 -18.03 -23.63 1.45
N HIS A 329 -17.33 -22.58 1.01
CA HIS A 329 -17.29 -22.12 -0.39
C HIS A 329 -15.89 -21.65 -0.78
N PRO A 330 -15.02 -22.53 -1.34
CA PRO A 330 -13.73 -22.10 -1.90
C PRO A 330 -13.96 -21.06 -3.00
N TYR A 331 -13.24 -19.89 -2.92
CA TYR A 331 -13.63 -18.75 -3.74
C TYR A 331 -12.47 -18.06 -4.46
N GLY A 332 -11.54 -17.46 -3.77
CA GLY A 332 -10.33 -16.84 -4.32
C GLY A 332 -9.15 -17.82 -4.33
N ILE A 333 -8.26 -17.67 -5.30
CA ILE A 333 -7.00 -18.44 -5.38
C ILE A 333 -5.89 -17.57 -5.96
N LEU A 334 -4.71 -17.62 -5.34
CA LEU A 334 -3.48 -16.99 -5.83
C LEU A 334 -2.29 -17.91 -5.56
N ALA A 335 -1.61 -18.31 -6.63
CA ALA A 335 -0.31 -18.98 -6.58
C ALA A 335 0.79 -17.96 -6.90
N CYS A 336 1.84 -17.90 -6.11
CA CYS A 336 2.96 -16.99 -6.28
C CYS A 336 4.26 -17.63 -5.75
N SER A 337 5.41 -16.94 -5.84
CA SER A 337 6.74 -17.51 -5.58
C SER A 337 6.88 -18.22 -4.23
N ASP A 338 6.12 -17.83 -3.23
CA ASP A 338 6.30 -18.26 -1.84
C ASP A 338 5.17 -19.14 -1.31
N ALA A 339 3.98 -19.13 -1.92
CA ALA A 339 2.83 -19.89 -1.43
C ALA A 339 1.67 -20.01 -2.41
N LEU A 340 0.72 -20.89 -2.05
CA LEU A 340 -0.61 -20.97 -2.62
C LEU A 340 -1.60 -20.42 -1.58
N TYR A 341 -2.24 -19.31 -1.90
CA TYR A 341 -3.29 -18.70 -1.08
C TYR A 341 -4.66 -19.06 -1.62
N ILE A 342 -5.56 -19.52 -0.73
CA ILE A 342 -6.94 -19.89 -1.07
C ILE A 342 -7.87 -19.25 -0.05
N THR A 343 -9.01 -18.74 -0.51
CA THR A 343 -10.01 -18.19 0.39
C THR A 343 -11.27 -19.04 0.47
N ASP A 344 -11.92 -19.00 1.63
CA ASP A 344 -13.24 -19.59 1.87
C ASP A 344 -14.23 -18.45 2.13
N ALA A 345 -15.20 -18.25 1.24
CA ALA A 345 -16.23 -17.24 1.37
C ALA A 345 -17.36 -17.64 2.34
N LYS A 346 -17.23 -18.78 3.01
CA LYS A 346 -18.24 -19.32 3.94
C LYS A 346 -19.64 -19.32 3.30
N ASN A 347 -20.60 -18.73 3.97
CA ASN A 347 -21.99 -18.62 3.51
C ASN A 347 -22.28 -17.32 2.71
N TYR A 348 -21.26 -16.62 2.22
CA TYR A 348 -21.35 -15.32 1.52
C TYR A 348 -21.93 -14.15 2.36
N VAL A 349 -22.13 -14.31 3.65
CA VAL A 349 -22.69 -13.29 4.54
C VAL A 349 -21.81 -13.06 5.75
N SER A 350 -21.19 -14.13 6.25
CA SER A 350 -20.24 -14.06 7.36
C SER A 350 -18.82 -13.83 6.84
N SER A 351 -17.97 -13.34 7.73
CA SER A 351 -16.53 -13.20 7.47
C SER A 351 -15.94 -14.48 6.90
N GLY A 352 -15.14 -14.34 5.87
CA GLY A 352 -14.43 -15.43 5.23
C GLY A 352 -13.14 -15.81 5.95
N VAL A 353 -12.36 -16.68 5.33
CA VAL A 353 -11.05 -17.11 5.82
C VAL A 353 -10.07 -17.14 4.65
N LEU A 354 -8.87 -16.60 4.87
CA LEU A 354 -7.71 -16.79 4.03
C LEU A 354 -6.89 -17.95 4.57
N HIS A 355 -6.42 -18.83 3.70
CA HIS A 355 -5.56 -19.95 4.01
C HIS A 355 -4.27 -19.86 3.20
N CYS A 356 -3.13 -20.13 3.82
CA CYS A 356 -1.82 -20.18 3.21
C CYS A 356 -1.32 -21.63 3.18
N TYR A 357 -0.92 -22.11 2.01
CA TYR A 357 -0.40 -23.45 1.78
C TYR A 357 0.98 -23.40 1.12
N ASP A 358 1.80 -24.44 1.36
CA ASP A 358 2.88 -24.76 0.44
C ASP A 358 2.36 -25.50 -0.81
N TYR A 359 3.25 -25.71 -1.78
CA TYR A 359 2.90 -26.39 -3.01
C TYR A 359 2.74 -27.91 -2.86
N ASP A 360 3.08 -28.48 -1.70
CA ASP A 360 2.78 -29.88 -1.34
C ASP A 360 1.37 -30.02 -0.77
N GLY A 361 0.69 -28.90 -0.44
CA GLY A 361 -0.67 -28.84 0.08
C GLY A 361 -0.76 -28.88 1.60
N ARG A 362 0.34 -28.57 2.31
CA ARG A 362 0.34 -28.40 3.77
C ARG A 362 -0.11 -26.97 4.10
N GLU A 363 -1.10 -26.86 4.97
CA GLU A 363 -1.53 -25.57 5.52
C GLU A 363 -0.52 -25.05 6.54
N HIS A 364 -0.12 -23.79 6.37
CA HIS A 364 0.80 -23.09 7.27
C HIS A 364 0.05 -22.26 8.30
N TRP A 365 -0.85 -21.40 7.84
CA TRP A 365 -1.63 -20.52 8.70
C TRP A 365 -2.94 -20.10 8.03
N THR A 366 -3.84 -19.52 8.84
CA THR A 366 -5.11 -18.98 8.38
C THR A 366 -5.35 -17.60 9.00
N ALA A 367 -6.11 -16.76 8.29
CA ALA A 367 -6.54 -15.46 8.79
C ALA A 367 -8.02 -15.23 8.51
N LYS A 368 -8.73 -14.62 9.47
CA LYS A 368 -10.12 -14.23 9.30
C LYS A 368 -10.20 -12.96 8.45
N THR A 369 -10.99 -13.00 7.38
CA THR A 369 -11.14 -11.89 6.43
C THR A 369 -12.49 -11.17 6.58
N GLY A 370 -12.73 -10.16 5.72
CA GLY A 370 -14.07 -9.65 5.45
C GLY A 370 -14.97 -10.66 4.75
N ASP A 371 -16.17 -10.19 4.39
CA ASP A 371 -17.18 -11.00 3.74
C ASP A 371 -16.81 -11.20 2.26
N ILE A 372 -16.87 -12.43 1.76
CA ILE A 372 -16.58 -12.79 0.37
C ILE A 372 -15.18 -12.34 -0.08
N PRO A 373 -14.09 -12.92 0.48
CA PRO A 373 -12.73 -12.60 0.06
C PRO A 373 -12.45 -13.20 -1.34
N GLY A 374 -12.71 -12.41 -2.41
CA GLY A 374 -12.71 -12.89 -3.79
C GLY A 374 -11.39 -12.74 -4.51
N HIS A 375 -10.63 -11.68 -4.20
CA HIS A 375 -9.49 -11.27 -4.99
C HIS A 375 -8.27 -11.00 -4.12
N LEU A 376 -7.13 -11.49 -4.58
CA LEU A 376 -5.87 -11.45 -3.85
C LEU A 376 -4.80 -10.76 -4.71
N CYS A 377 -4.02 -9.87 -4.11
CA CYS A 377 -2.91 -9.22 -4.77
C CYS A 377 -1.67 -9.30 -3.89
N ARG A 378 -0.67 -10.06 -4.34
CA ARG A 378 0.62 -10.19 -3.67
C ARG A 378 1.48 -8.97 -3.99
N VAL A 379 2.01 -8.35 -2.97
CA VAL A 379 2.87 -7.18 -3.08
C VAL A 379 4.26 -7.55 -2.58
N VAL A 380 5.26 -7.53 -3.46
CA VAL A 380 6.67 -7.76 -3.13
C VAL A 380 7.41 -6.45 -3.35
N GLY A 381 7.75 -5.76 -2.28
CA GLY A 381 8.29 -4.40 -2.37
C GLY A 381 7.22 -3.39 -2.82
N ALA A 382 7.65 -2.25 -3.38
CA ALA A 382 6.76 -1.25 -3.97
C ALA A 382 6.38 -1.57 -5.44
N TYR A 383 6.61 -2.81 -5.93
CA TYR A 383 6.71 -3.13 -7.34
C TYR A 383 5.61 -4.02 -7.90
N ASP A 384 5.49 -3.91 -9.23
CA ASP A 384 4.55 -4.59 -10.08
C ASP A 384 4.67 -6.12 -10.02
N LEU A 385 3.54 -6.79 -9.74
CA LEU A 385 3.39 -8.24 -9.91
C LEU A 385 3.30 -8.67 -11.38
N TYR A 386 3.21 -7.71 -12.29
CA TYR A 386 3.16 -7.95 -13.73
C TYR A 386 4.29 -7.18 -14.40
N PRO A 387 5.44 -7.82 -14.68
CA PRO A 387 6.43 -7.20 -15.57
C PRO A 387 5.75 -6.91 -16.91
N ASP A 388 5.94 -5.71 -17.42
CA ASP A 388 5.46 -5.35 -18.75
C ASP A 388 5.98 -6.37 -19.78
N PRO A 389 5.11 -7.21 -20.38
CA PRO A 389 5.55 -8.20 -21.36
C PRO A 389 6.08 -7.56 -22.65
N SER A 390 5.97 -6.24 -22.85
CA SER A 390 6.45 -5.54 -24.04
C SER A 390 7.95 -5.25 -24.02
N GLY A 391 8.66 -5.51 -22.88
CA GLY A 391 10.13 -5.34 -22.82
C GLY A 391 10.59 -3.88 -22.95
N GLY A 392 9.71 -2.92 -22.79
CA GLY A 392 10.06 -1.52 -22.57
C GLY A 392 10.45 -1.37 -21.10
N ASP A 393 11.68 -0.96 -20.85
CA ASP A 393 12.21 -0.68 -19.53
C ASP A 393 11.55 0.61 -18.99
N THR A 394 10.31 0.46 -18.50
CA THR A 394 9.62 1.48 -17.69
C THR A 394 9.42 0.91 -16.30
N THR A 395 10.50 0.66 -15.59
CA THR A 395 10.49 0.46 -14.15
C THR A 395 10.06 1.79 -13.52
N TYR A 396 8.83 1.85 -13.06
CA TYR A 396 8.38 2.95 -12.20
C TYR A 396 9.02 2.77 -10.83
N HIS A 397 9.97 3.63 -10.54
CA HIS A 397 10.66 3.65 -9.27
C HIS A 397 9.88 4.49 -8.24
N SER A 398 9.94 4.09 -6.97
CA SER A 398 9.40 4.90 -5.90
C SER A 398 10.32 6.10 -5.64
N PRO A 399 9.80 7.34 -5.62
CA PRO A 399 10.65 8.48 -5.26
C PRO A 399 11.07 8.51 -3.78
N TYR A 400 10.68 7.52 -2.98
CA TYR A 400 10.92 7.51 -1.54
C TYR A 400 11.90 6.41 -1.13
N ILE A 401 12.52 6.58 0.06
CA ILE A 401 13.36 5.53 0.67
C ILE A 401 12.63 4.19 0.61
N ALA A 402 13.32 3.15 0.10
CA ALA A 402 12.79 1.79 0.07
C ALA A 402 13.31 0.94 1.22
N LYS A 403 14.57 1.13 1.63
CA LYS A 403 15.24 0.27 2.59
C LYS A 403 16.19 1.04 3.51
N VAL A 404 16.29 0.60 4.76
CA VAL A 404 17.32 1.02 5.71
C VAL A 404 18.29 -0.15 5.90
N TYR A 405 19.56 0.09 5.64
CA TYR A 405 20.64 -0.91 5.71
C TYR A 405 21.34 -0.90 7.06
N GLU A 406 21.59 0.28 7.61
CA GLU A 406 22.31 0.45 8.86
C GLU A 406 21.73 1.60 9.69
N TYR A 407 21.72 1.43 10.99
CA TYR A 407 21.38 2.47 11.94
C TYR A 407 22.29 2.35 13.17
N LEU A 408 23.20 3.29 13.31
CA LEU A 408 24.11 3.40 14.45
C LEU A 408 24.08 4.83 14.97
N PRO A 409 23.09 5.20 15.80
CA PRO A 409 23.07 6.53 16.40
C PRO A 409 24.20 6.67 17.41
N ALA A 410 24.75 7.87 17.54
CA ALA A 410 25.68 8.17 18.62
C ALA A 410 24.91 8.37 19.93
N MET A 411 25.62 8.17 21.07
CA MET A 411 25.02 8.38 22.38
C MET A 411 24.48 9.82 22.49
N GLY A 412 23.14 9.93 22.69
CA GLY A 412 22.47 11.22 22.68
C GLY A 412 20.98 11.14 23.05
N GLN A 413 20.35 12.31 23.13
CA GLN A 413 18.93 12.40 23.40
C GLN A 413 18.11 11.80 22.23
N PHE A 414 16.91 11.31 22.50
CA PHE A 414 15.98 10.66 21.56
C PHE A 414 16.46 9.33 20.95
N VAL A 415 17.69 8.88 21.19
CA VAL A 415 18.25 7.66 20.58
C VAL A 415 17.42 6.42 20.88
N ASN A 416 16.85 6.29 22.07
CA ASN A 416 15.99 5.18 22.47
C ASN A 416 14.49 5.50 22.35
N GLU A 417 14.15 6.65 21.78
CA GLU A 417 12.76 7.14 21.61
C GLU A 417 12.36 7.29 20.15
N LEU A 418 13.32 7.58 19.25
CA LEU A 418 13.09 7.83 17.82
C LEU A 418 14.10 7.06 16.94
N PRO A 419 13.77 5.80 16.57
CA PRO A 419 12.57 5.04 16.93
C PRO A 419 12.65 4.47 18.36
N LYS A 420 11.48 4.14 18.90
CA LYS A 420 11.38 3.65 20.28
C LYS A 420 12.03 2.27 20.43
N TYR A 421 13.01 2.18 21.34
CA TYR A 421 13.59 0.90 21.78
C TYR A 421 12.59 0.13 22.67
N GLU A 422 12.54 -1.17 22.49
CA GLU A 422 11.82 -2.11 23.34
C GLU A 422 12.74 -3.25 23.77
N GLU A 423 12.49 -3.82 24.95
CA GLU A 423 13.33 -4.90 25.48
C GLU A 423 13.35 -6.10 24.51
N GLY A 424 14.56 -6.49 24.10
CA GLY A 424 14.77 -7.56 23.10
C GLY A 424 15.11 -7.05 21.70
N ASP A 425 15.04 -5.74 21.44
CA ASP A 425 15.52 -5.18 20.18
C ASP A 425 17.02 -5.37 20.02
N ASP A 426 17.43 -5.63 18.78
CA ASP A 426 18.81 -5.68 18.30
C ASP A 426 19.03 -4.68 17.16
N ALA A 427 20.24 -4.63 16.60
CA ALA A 427 20.56 -3.72 15.49
C ALA A 427 19.65 -3.92 14.29
N ALA A 428 19.28 -5.17 13.97
CA ALA A 428 18.42 -5.49 12.82
C ALA A 428 16.98 -5.04 13.07
N SER A 429 16.44 -5.23 14.27
CA SER A 429 15.08 -4.77 14.61
C SER A 429 15.01 -3.24 14.64
N MET A 430 16.07 -2.56 15.12
CA MET A 430 16.12 -1.10 15.10
C MET A 430 16.22 -0.55 13.67
N CYS A 431 16.98 -1.18 12.75
CA CYS A 431 16.96 -0.82 11.32
C CYS A 431 15.56 -0.94 10.73
N ARG A 432 14.84 -2.03 11.02
CA ARG A 432 13.44 -2.21 10.57
C ARG A 432 12.51 -1.12 11.14
N LYS A 433 12.67 -0.74 12.40
CA LYS A 433 11.89 0.35 13.01
C LYS A 433 12.19 1.71 12.35
N CYS A 434 13.45 1.98 12.00
CA CYS A 434 13.81 3.14 11.19
C CYS A 434 13.14 3.10 9.82
N GLU A 435 13.21 1.96 9.11
CA GLU A 435 12.55 1.78 7.82
C GLU A 435 11.04 2.01 7.91
N GLN A 436 10.37 1.44 8.91
CA GLN A 436 8.94 1.68 9.15
C GLN A 436 8.61 3.15 9.41
N SER A 437 9.54 3.90 10.01
CA SER A 437 9.34 5.33 10.32
C SER A 437 9.50 6.23 9.11
N ILE A 438 10.51 6.01 8.26
CA ILE A 438 10.93 6.98 7.23
C ILE A 438 10.84 6.48 5.78
N ALA A 439 10.73 5.17 5.54
CA ALA A 439 10.59 4.64 4.19
C ALA A 439 9.18 4.86 3.62
N ASN A 440 9.07 4.85 2.29
CA ASN A 440 7.79 4.98 1.57
C ASN A 440 6.94 6.19 2.03
N ASN A 441 7.58 7.30 2.38
CA ASN A 441 6.90 8.50 2.86
C ASN A 441 6.03 8.26 4.13
N ALA A 442 6.54 7.45 5.07
CA ALA A 442 5.78 7.05 6.26
C ALA A 442 5.40 8.22 7.18
N GLY A 443 6.10 9.36 7.05
CA GLY A 443 5.83 10.57 7.83
C GLY A 443 6.27 10.48 9.30
N GLY A 444 7.08 9.47 9.65
CA GLY A 444 7.77 9.38 10.93
C GLY A 444 9.08 10.14 10.92
N MET A 445 9.87 9.93 11.98
CA MET A 445 11.17 10.60 12.18
C MET A 445 12.08 9.69 13.00
N ILE A 446 13.38 9.77 12.74
CA ILE A 446 14.40 9.06 13.52
C ILE A 446 15.47 10.07 13.96
N SER A 447 16.11 9.82 15.11
CA SER A 447 17.19 10.62 15.63
C SER A 447 18.54 9.92 15.45
N LEU A 448 19.55 10.65 15.02
CA LEU A 448 20.92 10.14 14.89
C LEU A 448 21.73 10.30 16.20
N GLY A 449 21.13 10.95 17.21
CA GLY A 449 21.80 11.22 18.47
C GLY A 449 22.98 12.21 18.32
N GLY A 450 23.99 12.03 19.15
CA GLY A 450 25.17 12.91 19.17
C GLY A 450 26.05 12.83 17.91
N TRP A 451 27.18 13.52 17.92
CA TRP A 451 28.07 13.61 16.77
C TRP A 451 28.53 12.23 16.25
N GLY A 452 28.47 12.06 14.93
CA GLY A 452 28.94 10.87 14.22
C GLY A 452 27.92 9.72 14.16
N GLY A 453 26.78 9.82 14.87
CA GLY A 453 25.69 8.86 14.71
C GLY A 453 25.07 8.92 13.33
N TYR A 454 24.71 7.77 12.73
CA TYR A 454 24.34 7.71 11.33
C TYR A 454 23.22 6.73 11.01
N ILE A 455 22.61 6.94 9.86
CA ILE A 455 21.73 6.02 9.16
C ILE A 455 22.21 5.82 7.72
N THR A 456 22.09 4.59 7.20
CA THR A 456 22.31 4.27 5.78
C THR A 456 21.03 3.73 5.19
N PHE A 457 20.57 4.34 4.10
CA PHE A 457 19.37 3.93 3.38
C PHE A 457 19.60 3.96 1.86
N GLY A 458 18.65 3.41 1.13
CA GLY A 458 18.64 3.45 -0.34
C GLY A 458 17.22 3.47 -0.86
N PHE A 459 17.12 3.76 -2.13
CA PHE A 459 15.89 3.67 -2.91
C PHE A 459 15.78 2.24 -3.46
N ASP A 460 14.75 2.00 -4.21
CA ASP A 460 14.48 0.74 -4.88
C ASP A 460 15.23 0.60 -6.22
N HIS A 461 15.95 1.63 -6.58
CA HIS A 461 16.74 1.78 -7.80
C HIS A 461 17.96 2.65 -7.52
N PRO A 462 18.97 2.58 -8.37
CA PRO A 462 20.05 3.56 -8.35
C PRO A 462 19.49 4.94 -8.75
N VAL A 463 19.65 5.95 -7.89
CA VAL A 463 19.29 7.33 -8.24
C VAL A 463 20.31 7.87 -9.22
N GLU A 464 19.85 8.28 -10.40
CA GLU A 464 20.73 8.82 -11.44
C GLU A 464 21.23 10.23 -11.07
N ASN A 465 22.50 10.51 -11.38
CA ASN A 465 23.08 11.84 -11.31
C ASN A 465 22.73 12.60 -12.59
N ARG A 466 21.79 13.54 -12.52
CA ARG A 466 21.33 14.38 -13.63
C ARG A 466 21.77 15.82 -13.46
N GLU A 467 21.45 16.68 -14.41
CA GLU A 467 21.71 18.12 -14.28
C GLU A 467 20.82 18.73 -13.18
N GLY A 468 21.43 19.27 -12.13
CA GLY A 468 20.75 19.91 -11.03
C GLY A 468 20.70 19.06 -9.76
N LEU A 469 19.68 19.27 -8.94
CA LEU A 469 19.51 18.58 -7.65
C LEU A 469 18.88 17.19 -7.87
N ASP A 470 19.45 16.15 -7.27
CA ASP A 470 19.07 14.76 -7.49
C ASP A 470 18.14 14.22 -6.40
N ILE A 471 18.39 14.56 -5.14
CA ILE A 471 17.59 14.08 -4.01
C ILE A 471 17.22 15.20 -3.05
N GLN A 472 16.09 15.07 -2.36
CA GLN A 472 15.71 15.85 -1.20
C GLN A 472 15.77 14.97 0.05
N ILE A 473 16.42 15.43 1.15
CA ILE A 473 16.43 14.73 2.45
C ILE A 473 15.73 15.60 3.49
N LEU A 474 14.75 15.02 4.17
CA LEU A 474 13.84 15.70 5.07
C LEU A 474 14.30 15.56 6.52
N GLY A 475 14.30 16.67 7.26
CA GLY A 475 14.57 16.73 8.69
C GLY A 475 13.42 17.36 9.47
N ASN A 476 13.74 18.08 10.58
CA ASN A 476 12.77 18.81 11.39
C ASN A 476 13.15 20.30 11.63
N ALA A 477 14.20 20.79 10.96
CA ALA A 477 14.69 22.15 11.10
C ALA A 477 13.60 23.21 10.82
N PHE A 478 13.71 24.35 11.49
CA PHE A 478 12.82 25.48 11.27
C PHE A 478 13.52 26.82 11.48
N TYR A 479 13.05 27.87 10.79
CA TYR A 479 13.53 29.22 10.95
C TYR A 479 13.00 29.87 12.23
N MET A 480 13.84 30.64 12.92
CA MET A 480 13.39 31.53 13.97
C MET A 480 12.43 32.59 13.39
N SER A 481 11.40 32.96 14.15
CA SER A 481 10.44 33.98 13.72
C SER A 481 11.13 35.28 13.31
N GLY A 482 10.90 35.69 12.04
CA GLY A 482 11.46 36.91 11.46
C GLY A 482 12.92 36.79 10.98
N SER A 483 13.49 35.60 10.91
CA SER A 483 14.85 35.35 10.41
C SER A 483 14.88 34.13 9.49
N THR A 484 15.68 34.17 8.45
CA THR A 484 16.08 33.04 7.64
C THR A 484 17.57 32.66 7.84
N GLU A 485 18.26 33.42 8.69
CA GLU A 485 19.68 33.20 9.00
C GLU A 485 19.88 32.35 10.26
N TYR A 486 18.88 32.32 11.15
CA TYR A 486 18.92 31.61 12.42
C TYR A 486 17.65 30.81 12.66
N GLY A 487 17.81 29.69 13.36
CA GLY A 487 16.68 28.81 13.69
C GLY A 487 17.07 27.64 14.58
N SER A 488 16.32 26.55 14.53
CA SER A 488 16.76 25.23 14.95
C SER A 488 17.38 24.55 13.72
N SER A 489 18.68 24.26 13.81
CA SER A 489 19.46 23.64 12.74
C SER A 489 20.48 22.70 13.37
N GLU A 490 20.43 21.45 12.98
CA GLU A 490 21.21 20.35 13.53
C GLU A 490 21.89 19.58 12.37
N PRO A 491 22.94 20.24 11.74
CA PRO A 491 23.40 19.89 10.42
C PRO A 491 24.03 18.49 10.34
N GLY A 492 23.44 17.62 9.52
CA GLY A 492 23.96 16.32 9.13
C GLY A 492 24.67 16.36 7.78
N ILE A 493 25.80 15.66 7.67
CA ILE A 493 26.56 15.48 6.43
C ILE A 493 26.02 14.25 5.68
N VAL A 494 26.03 14.33 4.34
CA VAL A 494 25.61 13.26 3.45
C VAL A 494 26.82 12.61 2.80
N LEU A 495 26.89 11.27 2.91
CA LEU A 495 27.78 10.44 2.13
C LEU A 495 26.95 9.63 1.12
N VAL A 496 27.52 9.37 -0.04
CA VAL A 496 26.92 8.56 -1.09
C VAL A 496 27.84 7.44 -1.53
N SER A 497 27.27 6.31 -1.92
CA SER A 497 28.03 5.16 -2.42
C SER A 497 27.27 4.51 -3.59
N ARG A 498 28.04 3.90 -4.46
CA ARG A 498 27.54 3.08 -5.55
C ARG A 498 27.82 1.61 -5.27
N ASP A 499 26.88 0.74 -5.58
CA ASP A 499 27.06 -0.71 -5.54
C ASP A 499 27.94 -1.15 -6.74
N GLU A 500 29.27 -1.05 -6.57
CA GLU A 500 30.23 -1.38 -7.63
C GLU A 500 30.37 -2.88 -7.84
N ASN A 501 30.15 -3.67 -6.78
CA ASN A 501 30.29 -5.12 -6.81
C ASN A 501 28.97 -5.87 -7.08
N GLY A 502 27.82 -5.19 -7.08
CA GLY A 502 26.49 -5.72 -7.41
C GLY A 502 25.92 -6.65 -6.35
N ASN A 503 26.36 -6.51 -5.08
CA ASN A 503 25.90 -7.40 -3.99
C ASN A 503 24.71 -6.86 -3.19
N GLY A 504 24.26 -5.63 -3.47
CA GLY A 504 23.14 -4.97 -2.80
C GLY A 504 23.44 -4.54 -1.36
N LEU A 505 24.74 -4.41 -0.99
CA LEU A 505 25.18 -4.02 0.35
C LEU A 505 26.00 -2.72 0.31
N PRO A 506 25.93 -1.87 1.36
CA PRO A 506 26.63 -0.60 1.42
C PRO A 506 28.10 -0.77 1.86
N ASP A 507 28.82 -1.71 1.25
CA ASP A 507 30.21 -2.08 1.59
C ASP A 507 31.27 -1.54 0.60
N ASP A 508 30.85 -0.76 -0.39
CA ASP A 508 31.68 -0.09 -1.37
C ASP A 508 32.20 1.27 -0.87
N LYS A 509 32.88 2.02 -1.75
CA LYS A 509 33.46 3.33 -1.40
C LYS A 509 32.41 4.40 -1.16
N TRP A 510 32.63 5.16 -0.10
CA TRP A 510 31.83 6.32 0.27
C TRP A 510 32.48 7.63 -0.18
N PHE A 511 31.65 8.57 -0.65
CA PHE A 511 32.02 9.90 -1.08
C PHE A 511 31.16 10.93 -0.34
N GLU A 512 31.78 12.03 0.15
CA GLU A 512 31.06 13.09 0.84
C GLU A 512 30.45 14.05 -0.19
N LEU A 513 29.19 14.43 -0.01
CA LEU A 513 28.59 15.56 -0.73
C LEU A 513 29.03 16.87 -0.06
N LYS A 514 29.82 17.64 -0.79
CA LYS A 514 30.49 18.84 -0.28
C LYS A 514 29.49 19.93 0.09
N GLY A 515 29.32 20.19 1.39
CA GLY A 515 28.52 21.29 1.91
C GLY A 515 29.28 22.62 1.99
N SER A 516 28.58 23.70 2.30
CA SER A 516 29.10 25.08 2.31
C SER A 516 30.24 25.33 3.29
N LEU A 517 30.41 24.50 4.34
CA LEU A 517 31.50 24.58 5.29
C LEU A 517 32.61 23.54 5.06
N TYR A 518 32.57 22.80 3.96
CA TYR A 518 33.58 21.77 3.69
C TYR A 518 35.01 22.35 3.68
N ASP A 519 35.23 23.50 3.03
CA ASP A 519 36.54 24.16 2.94
C ASP A 519 36.80 25.16 4.09
N ASP A 520 35.91 25.25 5.08
CA ASP A 520 36.15 26.10 6.25
C ASP A 520 37.36 25.54 7.05
N PRO A 521 38.40 26.35 7.33
CA PRO A 521 39.59 25.86 8.01
C PRO A 521 39.33 25.36 9.45
N LYS A 522 38.15 25.54 9.99
CA LYS A 522 37.72 25.03 11.29
C LYS A 522 37.00 23.69 11.19
N THR A 523 36.59 23.29 10.01
CA THR A 523 36.01 21.96 9.77
C THR A 523 37.12 20.91 9.90
N GLN A 524 36.85 19.84 10.66
CA GLN A 524 37.78 18.75 10.89
C GLN A 524 37.28 17.50 10.15
N HIS A 525 38.02 17.04 9.13
CA HIS A 525 37.55 15.97 8.23
C HIS A 525 37.76 14.51 8.69
N SER A 526 38.52 14.28 9.75
CA SER A 526 38.89 12.90 10.14
C SER A 526 38.89 12.76 11.66
N VAL A 527 37.77 13.07 12.27
CA VAL A 527 37.60 12.90 13.71
C VAL A 527 37.16 11.46 14.01
N VAL A 528 37.71 10.90 15.09
CA VAL A 528 37.34 9.61 15.63
C VAL A 528 36.89 9.79 17.08
N ARG A 529 35.72 9.24 17.42
CA ARG A 529 35.20 9.32 18.80
C ARG A 529 34.66 7.96 19.25
N THR A 530 35.03 7.60 20.49
CA THR A 530 34.49 6.40 21.16
C THR A 530 33.49 6.84 22.22
N TYR A 531 32.30 6.28 22.16
CA TYR A 531 31.25 6.41 23.16
C TYR A 531 31.27 5.19 24.08
N THR A 532 31.18 5.44 25.40
CA THR A 532 31.17 4.37 26.39
C THR A 532 29.87 4.38 27.19
N ARG A 533 29.36 3.20 27.53
CA ARG A 533 28.16 3.07 28.36
C ARG A 533 28.30 3.72 29.73
N GLU A 534 29.49 3.71 30.32
CA GLU A 534 29.80 4.42 31.57
C GLU A 534 29.73 5.96 31.42
N GLY A 535 29.87 6.48 30.20
CA GLY A 535 29.71 7.89 29.87
C GLY A 535 28.28 8.39 29.84
N ASP A 536 27.28 7.47 29.95
CA ASP A 536 25.83 7.80 29.97
C ASP A 536 25.42 8.46 31.29
N THR A 537 26.13 9.55 31.67
CA THR A 537 25.88 10.37 32.85
C THR A 537 25.21 11.70 32.48
N LEU A 538 25.04 11.98 31.20
CA LEU A 538 24.41 13.20 30.69
C LEU A 538 22.89 13.08 30.86
N GLN A 539 22.40 13.27 32.07
CA GLN A 539 20.96 13.33 32.34
C GLN A 539 20.45 14.73 31.98
N ASN A 540 19.78 14.83 30.84
CA ASN A 540 18.90 15.95 30.59
C ASN A 540 17.69 15.83 31.53
N PRO A 541 17.37 16.88 32.33
CA PRO A 541 16.22 16.82 33.24
C PRO A 541 14.86 16.63 32.53
N PHE A 542 14.81 16.81 31.21
CA PHE A 542 13.62 16.67 30.38
C PHE A 542 13.50 15.28 29.74
N HIS A 543 14.59 14.47 29.65
CA HIS A 543 14.59 13.12 29.07
C HIS A 543 14.86 12.06 30.14
N LYS A 544 13.96 11.07 30.23
CA LYS A 544 13.99 10.02 31.27
C LYS A 544 14.69 8.74 30.80
N HIS A 545 15.11 8.70 29.52
CA HIS A 545 15.69 7.51 28.92
C HIS A 545 17.22 7.58 28.90
N PRO A 546 17.91 6.43 28.94
CA PRO A 546 19.35 6.38 28.70
C PRO A 546 19.72 7.00 27.35
N TYR A 547 20.88 7.65 27.26
CA TYR A 547 21.40 8.23 26.01
C TYR A 547 22.21 7.22 25.19
N TYR A 548 22.77 6.20 25.85
CA TYR A 548 23.47 5.12 25.17
C TYR A 548 22.46 4.21 24.47
N PRO A 549 22.66 3.82 23.18
CA PRO A 549 21.73 2.92 22.47
C PRO A 549 21.61 1.59 23.20
N GLN A 550 20.39 1.24 23.65
CA GLN A 550 20.18 0.11 24.55
C GLN A 550 20.35 -1.25 23.87
N TRP A 551 20.23 -1.34 22.55
CA TRP A 551 20.45 -2.55 21.76
C TRP A 551 21.91 -2.85 21.43
N ILE A 552 22.84 -1.90 21.66
CA ILE A 552 24.28 -2.15 21.53
C ILE A 552 24.75 -2.83 22.81
N LEU A 553 25.15 -4.09 22.70
CA LEU A 553 25.53 -4.89 23.86
C LEU A 553 26.95 -4.58 24.36
N GLU A 554 27.81 -4.10 23.49
CA GLU A 554 29.17 -3.67 23.79
C GLU A 554 29.16 -2.48 24.74
N ASN A 555 30.20 -2.37 25.59
CA ASN A 555 30.34 -1.26 26.52
C ASN A 555 30.87 0.02 25.85
N GLU A 556 31.37 -0.10 24.64
CA GLU A 556 31.87 1.02 23.83
C GLU A 556 31.70 0.75 22.35
N TYR A 557 31.55 1.81 21.57
CA TYR A 557 31.61 1.79 20.11
C TYR A 557 32.23 3.09 19.58
N THR A 558 32.77 3.03 18.37
CA THR A 558 33.50 4.14 17.77
C THR A 558 32.81 4.60 16.48
N VAL A 559 32.70 5.90 16.32
CA VAL A 559 32.23 6.57 15.10
C VAL A 559 33.32 7.45 14.52
N THR A 560 33.25 7.69 13.22
CA THR A 560 34.19 8.54 12.48
C THR A 560 33.44 9.47 11.54
N GLY A 561 33.94 10.69 11.33
CA GLY A 561 33.32 11.65 10.41
C GLY A 561 34.01 13.00 10.40
N ALA A 562 33.45 13.92 9.67
CA ALA A 562 33.81 15.31 9.77
C ALA A 562 33.05 15.99 10.94
N LEU A 563 33.68 16.97 11.55
CA LEU A 563 33.10 17.78 12.61
C LEU A 563 33.05 19.24 12.14
N LEU A 564 31.85 19.78 12.10
CA LEU A 564 31.60 21.18 11.74
C LEU A 564 31.96 22.14 12.90
N PRO A 565 32.37 23.37 12.60
CA PRO A 565 32.55 24.39 13.65
C PRO A 565 31.22 24.73 14.31
N PRO A 566 31.20 25.08 15.61
CA PRO A 566 30.00 25.46 16.34
C PRO A 566 29.21 26.60 15.66
N GLN A 567 27.89 26.39 15.53
CA GLN A 567 26.98 27.35 14.89
C GLN A 567 26.06 28.09 15.88
N THR A 568 26.04 27.69 17.15
CA THR A 568 25.14 28.26 18.17
C THR A 568 25.47 29.69 18.53
N LYS A 569 24.44 30.53 18.63
CA LYS A 569 24.47 31.90 19.15
C LYS A 569 23.32 32.12 20.12
N VAL A 570 23.51 33.12 21.01
CA VAL A 570 22.44 33.60 21.89
C VAL A 570 21.84 34.87 21.28
N ILE A 571 20.56 34.79 20.86
CA ILE A 571 19.80 35.93 20.36
C ILE A 571 18.58 36.11 21.25
N SER A 572 18.44 37.30 21.83
CA SER A 572 17.34 37.65 22.76
C SER A 572 17.18 36.66 23.93
N GLY A 573 18.30 36.08 24.41
CA GLY A 573 18.30 35.11 25.51
C GLY A 573 17.96 33.67 25.12
N GLN A 574 17.78 33.39 23.83
CA GLN A 574 17.53 32.03 23.28
C GLN A 574 18.77 31.55 22.53
N ASN A 575 19.11 30.27 22.72
CA ASN A 575 20.07 29.59 21.85
C ASN A 575 19.44 29.33 20.51
N VAL A 576 20.10 29.73 19.43
CA VAL A 576 19.70 29.49 18.05
C VAL A 576 20.92 29.11 17.24
N GLN A 577 20.76 28.31 16.24
CA GLN A 577 21.82 27.89 15.33
C GLN A 577 21.79 28.76 14.08
N ARG A 578 22.94 29.05 13.53
CA ARG A 578 23.07 29.66 12.22
C ARG A 578 22.71 28.64 11.18
N ILE A 579 21.76 28.97 10.29
CA ILE A 579 21.40 28.19 9.14
C ILE A 579 22.55 28.23 8.13
N LEU A 580 23.02 27.05 7.70
CA LEU A 580 24.08 26.91 6.72
C LEU A 580 23.55 27.10 5.32
N GLU A 581 24.42 27.42 4.36
CA GLU A 581 24.00 27.85 3.03
C GLU A 581 23.41 26.70 2.22
N TYR A 582 24.14 25.57 2.08
CA TYR A 582 23.69 24.35 1.37
C TYR A 582 24.46 23.11 1.84
N GLY A 583 23.96 21.92 1.49
CA GLY A 583 24.65 20.64 1.59
C GLY A 583 24.57 19.97 2.96
N TYR A 584 23.55 20.27 3.77
CA TYR A 584 23.33 19.67 5.08
C TYR A 584 21.88 19.25 5.29
N VAL A 585 21.69 18.06 5.82
CA VAL A 585 20.39 17.57 6.29
C VAL A 585 20.02 18.27 7.59
N ASP A 586 18.74 18.44 7.86
CA ASP A 586 18.21 19.04 9.09
C ASP A 586 18.76 20.43 9.40
N ASN A 587 19.03 21.17 8.36
CA ASN A 587 19.60 22.53 8.42
C ASN A 587 18.57 23.60 8.04
N LYS A 588 17.68 23.28 7.09
CA LYS A 588 16.61 24.17 6.64
C LYS A 588 15.26 23.47 6.73
N PRO A 589 14.14 24.22 6.84
CA PRO A 589 12.81 23.62 6.85
C PRO A 589 12.50 22.83 5.58
N ASN A 590 11.77 21.74 5.70
CA ASN A 590 11.35 20.88 4.57
C ASN A 590 10.54 21.64 3.49
N THR A 591 10.01 22.82 3.81
CA THR A 591 9.34 23.72 2.86
C THR A 591 10.31 24.48 1.95
N ASP A 592 11.58 24.61 2.32
CA ASP A 592 12.67 25.10 1.48
C ASP A 592 13.25 23.92 0.69
N LYS A 593 12.55 23.55 -0.39
CA LYS A 593 12.91 22.37 -1.19
C LYS A 593 14.33 22.44 -1.77
N GLU A 594 14.74 23.60 -2.26
CA GLU A 594 16.11 23.80 -2.77
C GLU A 594 17.13 23.63 -1.65
N GLY A 595 16.85 24.21 -0.49
CA GLY A 595 17.76 24.20 0.65
C GLY A 595 17.89 22.87 1.38
N THR A 596 16.99 21.92 1.14
CA THR A 596 17.01 20.54 1.66
C THR A 596 17.36 19.50 0.61
N SER A 597 17.74 19.93 -0.60
CA SER A 597 18.09 19.03 -1.72
C SER A 597 19.60 19.03 -1.98
N PHE A 598 20.06 17.94 -2.61
CA PHE A 598 21.47 17.63 -2.81
C PHE A 598 21.71 17.23 -4.27
N ASP A 599 22.88 17.62 -4.79
CA ASP A 599 23.36 17.30 -6.14
C ASP A 599 24.53 16.31 -6.01
N PHE A 600 24.48 15.17 -6.67
CA PHE A 600 25.55 14.17 -6.62
C PHE A 600 26.84 14.63 -7.29
N SER A 601 26.80 15.70 -8.09
CA SER A 601 28.00 16.33 -8.62
C SER A 601 28.87 16.99 -7.53
N TRP A 602 28.34 17.19 -6.31
CA TRP A 602 29.11 17.68 -5.15
C TRP A 602 29.99 16.60 -4.51
N ALA A 603 29.97 15.37 -5.00
CA ALA A 603 30.71 14.26 -4.43
C ALA A 603 32.24 14.47 -4.51
N VAL A 604 32.91 14.26 -3.38
CA VAL A 604 34.36 14.32 -3.27
C VAL A 604 34.91 13.07 -2.58
N ASP A 605 36.14 12.71 -2.94
CA ASP A 605 36.89 11.64 -2.30
C ASP A 605 37.54 12.10 -0.97
N ALA A 606 38.21 11.19 -0.27
CA ALA A 606 38.89 11.48 1.00
C ALA A 606 40.05 12.52 0.85
N ALA A 607 40.49 12.83 -0.35
CA ALA A 607 41.47 13.88 -0.64
C ALA A 607 40.81 15.21 -1.07
N GLY A 608 39.47 15.27 -1.05
CA GLY A 608 38.68 16.43 -1.47
C GLY A 608 38.64 16.64 -2.99
N GLN A 609 39.00 15.62 -3.77
CA GLN A 609 38.92 15.69 -5.22
C GLN A 609 37.52 15.33 -5.70
N ALA A 610 36.98 16.09 -6.64
CA ALA A 610 35.67 15.84 -7.20
C ALA A 610 35.59 14.44 -7.86
N VAL A 611 34.51 13.72 -7.59
CA VAL A 611 34.23 12.39 -8.14
C VAL A 611 32.96 12.47 -8.96
N ASN A 612 33.00 11.91 -10.17
CA ASN A 612 31.82 11.81 -11.02
C ASN A 612 31.16 10.45 -10.83
N LEU A 613 30.02 10.41 -10.15
CA LEU A 613 29.19 9.23 -9.97
C LEU A 613 28.05 9.29 -10.97
N PRO A 614 27.84 8.29 -11.83
CA PRO A 614 26.71 8.27 -12.77
C PRO A 614 25.37 8.01 -12.06
N SER A 615 25.42 7.33 -10.92
CA SER A 615 24.27 7.03 -10.06
C SER A 615 24.73 6.71 -8.64
N VAL A 616 23.78 6.67 -7.69
CA VAL A 616 23.99 6.38 -6.29
C VAL A 616 23.00 5.31 -5.83
N ASP A 617 23.49 4.27 -5.15
CA ASP A 617 22.67 3.18 -4.61
C ASP A 617 22.43 3.33 -3.10
N PHE A 618 23.42 3.87 -2.37
CA PHE A 618 23.36 3.99 -0.93
C PHE A 618 23.65 5.42 -0.49
N ILE A 619 22.88 5.90 0.47
CA ILE A 619 23.01 7.23 1.06
C ILE A 619 23.18 7.07 2.56
N ARG A 620 24.19 7.71 3.13
CA ARG A 620 24.41 7.76 4.57
C ARG A 620 24.31 9.21 5.04
N VAL A 621 23.51 9.44 6.07
CA VAL A 621 23.45 10.71 6.78
C VAL A 621 24.03 10.50 8.16
N TYR A 622 24.93 11.38 8.59
CA TYR A 622 25.45 11.38 9.96
C TYR A 622 25.44 12.77 10.59
N ASN A 623 25.21 12.84 11.90
CA ASN A 623 25.24 14.09 12.64
C ASN A 623 26.69 14.69 12.64
N ALA A 624 26.84 15.90 12.13
CA ALA A 624 28.12 16.59 12.04
C ALA A 624 28.31 17.69 13.10
N ALA A 625 27.29 17.94 13.94
CA ALA A 625 27.33 18.92 15.03
C ALA A 625 27.74 18.29 16.37
N ASP A 626 28.58 18.98 17.16
CA ASP A 626 28.99 18.57 18.50
C ASP A 626 28.82 19.74 19.46
N GLU A 627 27.57 20.05 19.76
CA GLU A 627 27.21 21.14 20.66
C GLU A 627 26.17 20.66 21.68
N ILE A 628 26.38 21.03 22.95
CA ILE A 628 25.45 20.76 24.06
C ILE A 628 24.87 22.10 24.53
N LEU A 629 23.54 22.21 24.40
CA LEU A 629 22.82 23.41 24.80
C LEU A 629 22.25 23.26 26.22
N PRO A 630 22.38 24.26 27.09
CA PRO A 630 21.92 24.17 28.49
C PRO A 630 20.40 23.93 28.63
N GLN A 631 19.60 24.36 27.64
CA GLN A 631 18.13 24.28 27.67
C GLN A 631 17.56 23.09 26.92
N THR A 632 18.22 22.61 25.89
CA THR A 632 17.68 21.61 24.96
C THR A 632 18.51 20.31 24.88
N GLY A 633 19.72 20.28 25.42
CA GLY A 633 20.62 19.13 25.33
C GLY A 633 21.62 19.24 24.16
N GLU A 634 22.15 18.11 23.71
CA GLU A 634 23.00 18.07 22.50
C GLU A 634 22.17 18.30 21.23
N LEU A 635 22.85 18.76 20.19
CA LEU A 635 22.26 18.81 18.84
C LEU A 635 22.25 17.41 18.23
N SER A 636 21.09 16.99 17.79
CA SER A 636 20.85 15.68 17.22
C SER A 636 20.22 15.85 15.83
N THR A 637 20.89 15.43 14.78
CA THR A 637 20.29 15.45 13.44
C THR A 637 19.14 14.47 13.36
N GLU A 638 17.96 14.92 12.92
CA GLU A 638 16.81 14.09 12.64
C GLU A 638 16.63 13.87 11.14
N VAL A 639 16.17 12.64 10.78
CA VAL A 639 15.79 12.28 9.41
C VAL A 639 14.34 11.83 9.39
N SER A 640 13.52 12.45 8.54
CA SER A 640 12.10 12.12 8.39
C SER A 640 11.73 11.53 7.03
N GLY A 641 12.70 11.39 6.11
CA GLY A 641 12.50 10.79 4.80
C GLY A 641 13.49 11.30 3.77
N ALA A 642 13.46 10.73 2.57
CA ALA A 642 14.14 11.25 1.40
C ALA A 642 13.30 11.02 0.14
N ILE A 643 13.54 11.85 -0.87
CA ILE A 643 12.79 11.88 -2.13
C ILE A 643 13.79 11.95 -3.29
N ASP A 644 13.73 11.00 -4.22
CA ASP A 644 14.35 11.11 -5.53
C ASP A 644 13.59 12.16 -6.35
N LEU A 645 14.31 13.15 -6.88
CA LEU A 645 13.73 14.27 -7.62
C LEU A 645 13.56 13.97 -9.11
N HIS A 646 14.03 12.83 -9.60
CA HIS A 646 14.03 12.43 -11.01
C HIS A 646 12.96 11.39 -11.34
N VAL A 647 12.28 10.83 -10.35
CA VAL A 647 11.14 9.95 -10.54
C VAL A 647 9.88 10.79 -10.74
N GLU A 648 9.28 10.70 -11.94
CA GLU A 648 8.03 11.39 -12.33
C GLU A 648 6.78 10.58 -11.94
#